data_c136a1f0cc31aa50afdf084aa7cdd177
#
_entry.id   c136a1f0cc31aa50afdf084aa7cdd177
#
_cell.length_a   1.000
_cell.length_b   1.000
_cell.length_c   1.000
_cell.angle_alpha   90.00
_cell.angle_beta   90.00
_cell.angle_gamma   90.00
#
_symmetry.space_group_name_H-M   'P 1'
#
loop_
_entity.id
_entity.type
_entity.pdbx_description
1 polymer ?
#
loop_
_entity_poly.entity_id
_entity_poly.type
_entity_poly.pdbx_seq_one_letter_code
_entity_poly.pdbx_strand_id
1 'polypeptide(L)'
;MLAFRILATVVATALCAPAIARGEAITYRQPPKAIADVYHAPALPTIFANPTHDTLAIVAPLRYPPIADLARPMLRIAGLRIDPRSNGIHHELAYTSLVLERVVDGKTTIVALPAGARITAMRFSPDGKHFALGNATPRGIDLYLGTTATGTIAHVSGIDLNGVFGDPISWMPDGTHVLVRVLDRRGAAPVAPAVPLGPIVQETTGRAGQIVTYEDLLANPHDEDLFDYYGTSRLALVDLATLTAKPFGPPAIYTSAVSSPSGAFVLVERIHKPYSYLFPYERFPTTIEALGIDGAPAGTIVDRGLQDALPVDGVVTGPRDVAWKPNEPATLSYVEALDGGDPSTPAEHRDRVFVRPLLARIAPLEIARMASRVQDVVWLARDDRAIVREYDRPTRLARRWLVDASGSAPKAIGLPLRDGDAYNDPGKPLLETMPNDTLGVMHDRDAIFLAGGGYGPDGRRPFVDRFDLASANATRIFRSALEPLDSPIGFLDAARTTMLVSRQSQTLPPNMYVHTATGDRELTHVSDPAPALRTIERRVVTYKRADGVDLSFTLYLPPGYKEGTRLPTFVWAYPAEFNDASVASQNTNSTQTFQTIGGASEIYLALAGYAVLDNASIPIVGDSLTANDTYVEQLVAGAKAAIDKAVELGVTDPERVAVGGHSYGAFMTANLLAHSKLFRAGIARSGAYNRTLTPFGFQNERRTYWQATDLYTKMSPFAYADKIADPLLLIHGMVDDNTGTFPIQSERLFAAIKGNGGTARLVMLPNESHGYLGQESNATVLAEMVDWLDRFVKNAAPRKI
;
A
#
# COMPACT_ATOMS: atom_id res chain seq x y z
N MET A 1 62.52 -48.49 62.42
CA MET A 1 61.14 -48.63 62.00
C MET A 1 60.97 -47.66 60.89
N LEU A 2 60.61 -48.16 59.72
CA LEU A 2 60.68 -47.56 58.43
C LEU A 2 59.64 -46.39 58.26
N ALA A 3 60.13 -45.21 57.81
CA ALA A 3 59.30 -44.15 57.40
C ALA A 3 59.25 -44.12 55.83
N PHE A 4 58.09 -44.37 55.22
CA PHE A 4 57.89 -44.22 53.80
C PHE A 4 57.58 -42.76 53.47
N ARG A 5 58.41 -42.17 52.59
CA ARG A 5 58.11 -40.85 51.93
C ARG A 5 57.42 -41.14 50.63
N ILE A 6 56.17 -40.58 50.50
CA ILE A 6 55.48 -40.56 49.23
C ILE A 6 55.67 -39.18 48.61
N LEU A 7 56.32 -39.18 47.47
CA LEU A 7 56.52 -37.96 46.63
C LEU A 7 55.25 -37.79 45.73
N ALA A 8 54.44 -36.80 46.03
CA ALA A 8 53.31 -36.46 45.18
C ALA A 8 53.72 -35.50 44.04
N THR A 9 53.77 -36.02 42.84
CA THR A 9 53.98 -35.20 41.62
C THR A 9 52.64 -34.58 41.18
N VAL A 10 52.47 -33.24 41.36
CA VAL A 10 51.30 -32.54 40.87
C VAL A 10 51.56 -32.24 39.37
N VAL A 11 50.84 -32.95 38.52
CA VAL A 11 50.74 -32.63 37.09
C VAL A 11 49.67 -31.56 36.93
N ALA A 12 50.10 -30.33 36.68
CA ALA A 12 49.19 -29.21 36.29
C ALA A 12 48.77 -29.37 34.82
N THR A 13 47.63 -30.00 34.60
CA THR A 13 46.96 -29.97 33.27
C THR A 13 46.35 -28.58 33.08
N ALA A 14 47.00 -27.71 32.30
CA ALA A 14 46.44 -26.47 31.85
C ALA A 14 45.27 -26.80 30.89
N LEU A 15 44.04 -26.68 31.39
CA LEU A 15 42.83 -26.63 30.52
C LEU A 15 42.87 -25.34 29.74
N CYS A 16 43.38 -25.40 28.50
CA CYS A 16 43.06 -24.41 27.48
C CYS A 16 41.59 -24.51 27.16
N ALA A 17 40.73 -23.78 27.86
CA ALA A 17 39.38 -23.49 27.39
C ALA A 17 39.53 -22.68 26.08
N PRO A 18 38.90 -23.09 24.95
CA PRO A 18 38.90 -22.24 23.79
C PRO A 18 38.21 -20.93 24.17
N ALA A 19 38.95 -19.83 24.05
CA ALA A 19 38.36 -18.51 24.12
C ALA A 19 37.29 -18.47 23.01
N ILE A 20 36.02 -18.51 23.40
CA ILE A 20 34.92 -18.15 22.52
C ILE A 20 35.20 -16.70 22.16
N ALA A 21 35.75 -16.48 20.96
CA ALA A 21 35.87 -15.15 20.41
C ALA A 21 34.42 -14.61 20.44
N ARG A 22 34.15 -13.64 21.32
CA ARG A 22 32.97 -12.81 21.19
C ARG A 22 33.06 -12.20 19.82
N GLY A 23 32.24 -12.68 18.85
CA GLY A 23 32.10 -12.02 17.57
C GLY A 23 31.84 -10.55 17.84
N GLU A 24 32.48 -9.68 17.10
CA GLU A 24 32.19 -8.25 17.13
C GLU A 24 30.67 -8.09 16.99
N ALA A 25 30.07 -7.25 17.83
CA ALA A 25 28.65 -6.97 17.74
C ALA A 25 28.35 -6.45 16.34
N ILE A 26 27.51 -7.16 15.61
CA ILE A 26 27.08 -6.71 14.28
C ILE A 26 26.24 -5.46 14.48
N THR A 27 26.76 -4.32 14.04
CA THR A 27 26.07 -3.03 14.08
C THR A 27 25.38 -2.75 12.74
N TYR A 28 24.51 -1.73 12.72
CA TYR A 28 23.98 -1.21 11.45
C TYR A 28 25.13 -0.79 10.52
N ARG A 29 24.98 -1.14 9.24
CA ARG A 29 26.02 -0.97 8.23
C ARG A 29 25.67 0.13 7.25
N GLN A 30 26.69 0.72 6.63
CA GLN A 30 26.51 1.63 5.49
C GLN A 30 26.88 0.92 4.19
N PRO A 31 26.13 1.17 3.10
CA PRO A 31 26.52 0.67 1.78
C PRO A 31 27.77 1.42 1.25
N PRO A 32 28.38 0.97 0.15
CA PRO A 32 29.45 1.68 -0.52
C PRO A 32 29.11 3.15 -0.77
N LYS A 33 30.13 4.04 -0.71
CA LYS A 33 29.94 5.51 -0.78
C LYS A 33 29.07 5.96 -1.95
N ALA A 34 29.25 5.39 -3.15
CA ALA A 34 28.46 5.78 -4.31
C ALA A 34 26.95 5.54 -4.13
N ILE A 35 26.58 4.50 -3.36
CA ILE A 35 25.20 4.21 -2.99
C ILE A 35 24.77 5.11 -1.84
N ALA A 36 25.60 5.25 -0.80
CA ALA A 36 25.29 6.05 0.38
C ALA A 36 25.01 7.52 0.02
N ASP A 37 25.79 8.12 -0.88
CA ASP A 37 25.60 9.52 -1.31
C ASP A 37 24.21 9.75 -1.95
N VAL A 38 23.71 8.79 -2.74
CA VAL A 38 22.37 8.86 -3.34
C VAL A 38 21.29 8.49 -2.33
N TYR A 39 21.55 7.49 -1.47
CA TYR A 39 20.60 7.04 -0.45
C TYR A 39 20.26 8.17 0.54
N HIS A 40 21.25 8.95 0.95
CA HIS A 40 21.09 10.09 1.86
C HIS A 40 20.66 11.39 1.19
N ALA A 41 20.52 11.42 -0.15
CA ALA A 41 20.02 12.60 -0.83
C ALA A 41 18.60 12.96 -0.36
N PRO A 42 18.22 14.25 -0.33
CA PRO A 42 16.87 14.67 0.04
C PRO A 42 15.79 13.98 -0.80
N ALA A 43 14.62 13.75 -0.21
CA ALA A 43 13.46 13.32 -0.99
C ALA A 43 12.98 14.45 -1.90
N LEU A 44 12.36 14.10 -3.04
CA LEU A 44 11.56 15.06 -3.78
C LEU A 44 10.37 15.52 -2.91
N PRO A 45 9.95 16.80 -2.99
CA PRO A 45 8.74 17.24 -2.33
C PRO A 45 7.53 16.52 -2.92
N THR A 46 6.53 16.30 -2.10
CA THR A 46 5.20 15.91 -2.58
C THR A 46 4.41 17.18 -2.88
N ILE A 47 3.77 17.24 -4.05
CA ILE A 47 2.98 18.38 -4.49
C ILE A 47 1.55 17.91 -4.75
N PHE A 48 0.58 18.55 -4.13
CA PHE A 48 -0.83 18.29 -4.39
C PHE A 48 -1.63 19.61 -4.42
N ALA A 49 -2.67 19.63 -5.25
CA ALA A 49 -3.55 20.79 -5.36
C ALA A 49 -4.64 20.77 -4.28
N ASN A 50 -5.10 21.93 -3.88
CA ASN A 50 -6.34 22.05 -3.10
C ASN A 50 -7.57 21.65 -3.96
N PRO A 51 -8.78 21.47 -3.37
CA PRO A 51 -9.97 21.05 -4.11
C PRO A 51 -10.39 21.96 -5.25
N THR A 52 -10.06 23.25 -5.18
CA THR A 52 -10.37 24.23 -6.24
C THR A 52 -9.27 24.34 -7.30
N HIS A 53 -8.15 23.63 -7.14
CA HIS A 53 -6.96 23.65 -7.98
C HIS A 53 -6.30 25.03 -8.14
N ASP A 54 -6.62 26.01 -7.28
CA ASP A 54 -6.06 27.36 -7.33
C ASP A 54 -4.81 27.54 -6.46
N THR A 55 -4.50 26.57 -5.61
CA THR A 55 -3.34 26.56 -4.71
C THR A 55 -2.72 25.16 -4.65
N LEU A 56 -1.39 25.12 -4.73
CA LEU A 56 -0.58 23.91 -4.53
C LEU A 56 -0.04 23.88 -3.09
N ALA A 57 -0.09 22.73 -2.46
CA ALA A 57 0.68 22.43 -1.27
C ALA A 57 1.94 21.67 -1.66
N ILE A 58 3.11 22.21 -1.32
CA ILE A 58 4.41 21.63 -1.53
C ILE A 58 4.95 21.22 -0.17
N VAL A 59 5.06 19.94 0.10
CA VAL A 59 5.44 19.39 1.40
C VAL A 59 6.71 18.54 1.30
N ALA A 60 7.58 18.62 2.31
CA ALA A 60 8.75 17.78 2.42
C ALA A 60 8.42 16.53 3.25
N PRO A 61 8.40 15.32 2.66
CA PRO A 61 8.18 14.10 3.41
C PRO A 61 9.40 13.75 4.28
N LEU A 62 9.15 13.19 5.47
CA LEU A 62 10.18 12.53 6.26
C LEU A 62 10.53 11.21 5.55
N ARG A 63 11.62 11.22 4.77
CA ARG A 63 11.96 10.10 3.86
C ARG A 63 12.23 8.79 4.60
N TYR A 64 13.10 8.83 5.58
CA TYR A 64 13.49 7.68 6.39
C TYR A 64 13.55 8.09 7.86
N PRO A 65 12.68 7.56 8.72
CA PRO A 65 12.82 7.76 10.16
C PRO A 65 14.08 7.06 10.66
N PRO A 66 14.79 7.63 11.64
CA PRO A 66 15.90 6.94 12.30
C PRO A 66 15.37 5.71 13.06
N ILE A 67 16.21 4.70 13.24
CA ILE A 67 15.82 3.47 13.97
C ILE A 67 15.34 3.77 15.39
N ALA A 68 15.82 4.86 16.01
CA ALA A 68 15.35 5.32 17.30
C ALA A 68 13.85 5.67 17.32
N ASP A 69 13.32 6.15 16.20
CA ASP A 69 11.87 6.39 16.06
C ASP A 69 11.10 5.08 15.95
N LEU A 70 11.63 4.09 15.20
CA LEU A 70 11.03 2.76 15.07
C LEU A 70 11.05 1.99 16.41
N ALA A 71 12.07 2.22 17.22
CA ALA A 71 12.22 1.58 18.52
C ALA A 71 11.34 2.18 19.63
N ARG A 72 10.53 3.21 19.32
CA ARG A 72 9.56 3.76 20.28
C ARG A 72 8.53 2.68 20.68
N PRO A 73 7.94 2.78 21.89
CA PRO A 73 6.88 1.86 22.27
C PRO A 73 5.78 1.77 21.22
N MET A 74 5.42 0.55 20.88
CA MET A 74 4.38 0.21 19.92
C MET A 74 3.41 -0.78 20.57
N LEU A 75 2.14 -0.39 20.68
CA LEU A 75 1.09 -1.32 21.07
C LEU A 75 0.61 -2.07 19.82
N ARG A 76 0.60 -3.39 19.92
CA ARG A 76 0.17 -4.32 18.87
C ARG A 76 -1.08 -5.03 19.35
N ILE A 77 -2.26 -4.48 19.05
CA ILE A 77 -3.56 -4.93 19.55
C ILE A 77 -4.65 -4.81 18.49
N ALA A 78 -5.51 -5.80 18.41
CA ALA A 78 -6.66 -5.84 17.50
C ALA A 78 -6.33 -5.59 16.01
N GLY A 79 -5.12 -5.93 15.56
CA GLY A 79 -4.62 -5.65 14.22
C GLY A 79 -4.08 -4.22 14.03
N LEU A 80 -4.04 -3.42 15.09
CA LEU A 80 -3.52 -2.06 15.10
C LEU A 80 -2.11 -1.98 15.67
N ARG A 81 -1.35 -0.98 15.19
CA ARG A 81 -0.05 -0.57 15.70
C ARG A 81 -0.10 0.87 16.15
N ILE A 82 -0.21 1.07 17.43
CA ILE A 82 -0.47 2.36 18.05
C ILE A 82 0.80 2.89 18.72
N ASP A 83 1.13 4.17 18.50
CA ASP A 83 2.09 4.89 19.36
C ASP A 83 1.33 5.38 20.61
N PRO A 84 1.57 4.79 21.81
CA PRO A 84 0.80 5.10 23.01
C PRO A 84 1.03 6.54 23.52
N ARG A 85 2.04 7.25 23.01
CA ARG A 85 2.37 8.61 23.43
C ARG A 85 1.57 9.64 22.64
N SER A 86 1.46 9.45 21.33
CA SER A 86 0.69 10.35 20.46
C SER A 86 -0.78 9.96 20.31
N ASN A 87 -1.15 8.72 20.63
CA ASN A 87 -2.46 8.14 20.35
C ASN A 87 -2.80 8.18 18.86
N GLY A 88 -1.80 7.89 18.05
CA GLY A 88 -1.89 7.78 16.60
C GLY A 88 -1.30 6.48 16.10
N ILE A 89 -1.25 6.32 14.78
CA ILE A 89 -0.60 5.17 14.14
C ILE A 89 0.91 5.23 14.38
N HIS A 90 1.49 4.10 14.77
CA HIS A 90 2.93 3.98 14.92
C HIS A 90 3.60 3.99 13.53
N HIS A 91 4.58 4.87 13.29
CA HIS A 91 5.29 5.10 12.01
C HIS A 91 4.42 5.70 10.89
N GLU A 92 3.45 6.53 11.23
CA GLU A 92 2.71 7.27 10.23
C GLU A 92 3.63 8.18 9.39
N LEU A 93 3.34 8.25 8.08
CA LEU A 93 4.01 9.18 7.18
C LEU A 93 3.82 10.62 7.67
N ALA A 94 4.90 11.38 7.73
CA ALA A 94 4.84 12.76 8.21
C ALA A 94 5.55 13.72 7.24
N TYR A 95 5.04 14.94 7.20
CA TYR A 95 5.67 16.07 6.49
C TYR A 95 6.33 17.02 7.50
N THR A 96 7.47 17.59 7.12
CA THR A 96 8.27 18.46 7.98
C THR A 96 8.25 19.91 7.56
N SER A 97 7.74 20.22 6.37
CA SER A 97 7.54 21.60 5.88
C SER A 97 6.31 21.69 5.00
N LEU A 98 5.77 22.90 4.87
CA LEU A 98 4.64 23.22 4.00
C LEU A 98 4.88 24.57 3.35
N VAL A 99 4.82 24.61 2.03
CA VAL A 99 4.79 25.84 1.22
C VAL A 99 3.50 25.81 0.42
N LEU A 100 2.77 26.89 0.41
CA LEU A 100 1.60 27.10 -0.43
C LEU A 100 2.01 27.94 -1.64
N GLU A 101 1.64 27.48 -2.84
CA GLU A 101 1.88 28.21 -4.09
C GLU A 101 0.58 28.47 -4.82
N ARG A 102 0.30 29.72 -5.12
CA ARG A 102 -0.93 30.14 -5.81
C ARG A 102 -0.79 29.90 -7.30
N VAL A 103 -1.71 29.15 -7.89
CA VAL A 103 -1.66 28.72 -9.30
C VAL A 103 -1.72 29.89 -10.27
N VAL A 104 -2.46 30.95 -9.99
CA VAL A 104 -2.67 32.07 -10.93
C VAL A 104 -1.37 32.83 -11.25
N ASP A 105 -0.50 33.04 -10.29
CA ASP A 105 0.69 33.89 -10.40
C ASP A 105 2.00 33.28 -9.87
N GLY A 106 1.97 32.04 -9.36
CA GLY A 106 3.13 31.33 -8.80
C GLY A 106 3.65 31.92 -7.47
N LYS A 107 2.86 32.77 -6.80
CA LYS A 107 3.28 33.35 -5.53
C LYS A 107 3.33 32.27 -4.46
N THR A 108 4.50 32.12 -3.83
CA THR A 108 4.73 31.17 -2.75
C THR A 108 4.55 31.82 -1.38
N THR A 109 4.07 31.03 -0.40
CA THR A 109 3.94 31.41 1.01
C THR A 109 4.39 30.25 1.87
N ILE A 110 5.44 30.47 2.68
CA ILE A 110 5.93 29.47 3.63
C ILE A 110 5.00 29.46 4.85
N VAL A 111 4.45 28.30 5.18
CA VAL A 111 3.69 28.11 6.41
C VAL A 111 4.66 27.90 7.58
N ALA A 112 4.57 28.76 8.59
CA ALA A 112 5.42 28.69 9.77
C ALA A 112 4.95 27.56 10.70
N LEU A 113 5.37 26.33 10.43
CA LEU A 113 5.07 25.16 11.25
C LEU A 113 5.80 25.23 12.61
N PRO A 114 5.29 24.54 13.65
CA PRO A 114 5.99 24.37 14.92
C PRO A 114 7.38 23.77 14.75
N ALA A 115 8.31 24.08 15.63
CA ALA A 115 9.64 23.50 15.62
C ALA A 115 9.57 21.95 15.76
N GLY A 116 10.24 21.23 14.86
CA GLY A 116 10.19 19.77 14.81
C GLY A 116 8.85 19.19 14.39
N ALA A 117 8.06 19.93 13.62
CA ALA A 117 6.75 19.50 13.12
C ALA A 117 6.79 18.13 12.44
N ARG A 118 5.78 17.33 12.73
CA ARG A 118 5.49 16.03 12.10
C ARG A 118 4.02 16.05 11.71
N ILE A 119 3.73 16.61 10.56
CA ILE A 119 2.35 16.74 10.05
C ILE A 119 1.92 15.39 9.50
N THR A 120 1.03 14.71 10.21
CA THR A 120 0.49 13.38 9.85
C THR A 120 -0.86 13.48 9.15
N ALA A 121 -1.57 14.60 9.30
CA ALA A 121 -2.81 14.86 8.58
C ALA A 121 -2.80 16.28 8.01
N MET A 122 -3.26 16.43 6.76
CA MET A 122 -3.48 17.72 6.12
C MET A 122 -4.73 17.65 5.25
N ARG A 123 -5.68 18.54 5.53
CA ARG A 123 -6.96 18.67 4.80
C ARG A 123 -7.24 20.11 4.42
N PHE A 124 -7.41 20.39 3.13
CA PHE A 124 -7.98 21.65 2.68
C PHE A 124 -9.50 21.65 2.89
N SER A 125 -10.08 22.80 3.17
CA SER A 125 -11.53 22.97 3.08
C SER A 125 -12.02 22.73 1.64
N PRO A 126 -13.25 22.25 1.43
CA PRO A 126 -13.79 22.00 0.10
C PRO A 126 -13.78 23.25 -0.81
N ASP A 127 -13.88 24.44 -0.25
CA ASP A 127 -13.76 25.72 -0.99
C ASP A 127 -12.32 26.22 -1.17
N GLY A 128 -11.33 25.47 -0.68
CA GLY A 128 -9.90 25.75 -0.81
C GLY A 128 -9.37 26.91 0.03
N LYS A 129 -10.22 27.62 0.81
CA LYS A 129 -9.81 28.85 1.51
C LYS A 129 -9.07 28.61 2.83
N HIS A 130 -9.28 27.43 3.41
CA HIS A 130 -8.71 27.04 4.70
C HIS A 130 -8.03 25.66 4.59
N PHE A 131 -7.24 25.35 5.59
CA PHE A 131 -6.67 24.01 5.76
C PHE A 131 -6.55 23.65 7.24
N ALA A 132 -6.58 22.36 7.52
CA ALA A 132 -6.38 21.80 8.86
C ALA A 132 -5.16 20.87 8.85
N LEU A 133 -4.37 20.90 9.93
CA LEU A 133 -3.18 20.09 10.11
C LEU A 133 -3.25 19.31 11.43
N GLY A 134 -2.94 18.02 11.39
CA GLY A 134 -2.64 17.20 12.55
C GLY A 134 -1.12 17.12 12.73
N ASN A 135 -0.60 17.67 13.82
CA ASN A 135 0.84 17.62 14.14
C ASN A 135 1.12 16.62 15.26
N ALA A 136 1.71 15.49 14.93
CA ALA A 136 2.07 14.46 15.90
C ALA A 136 3.24 14.90 16.77
N THR A 137 3.04 14.85 18.09
CA THR A 137 4.01 15.20 19.13
C THR A 137 4.22 14.02 20.09
N PRO A 138 5.24 14.04 20.96
CA PRO A 138 5.39 13.02 22.00
C PRO A 138 4.26 12.99 23.05
N ARG A 139 3.25 13.85 22.97
CA ARG A 139 2.18 13.96 23.98
C ARG A 139 0.78 13.87 23.40
N GLY A 140 0.62 13.89 22.09
CA GLY A 140 -0.66 13.86 21.40
C GLY A 140 -0.54 14.28 19.96
N ILE A 141 -1.66 14.45 19.29
CA ILE A 141 -1.75 15.04 17.95
C ILE A 141 -2.46 16.39 18.08
N ASP A 142 -1.69 17.46 17.92
CA ASP A 142 -2.21 18.85 17.98
C ASP A 142 -2.95 19.21 16.70
N LEU A 143 -4.08 19.91 16.81
CA LEU A 143 -4.79 20.48 15.66
C LEU A 143 -4.36 21.92 15.41
N TYR A 144 -4.04 22.24 14.16
CA TYR A 144 -3.85 23.59 13.66
C TYR A 144 -4.82 23.88 12.54
N LEU A 145 -5.41 25.07 12.55
CA LEU A 145 -6.25 25.59 11.47
C LEU A 145 -5.53 26.71 10.75
N GLY A 146 -5.58 26.71 9.42
CA GLY A 146 -4.85 27.69 8.60
C GLY A 146 -5.71 28.36 7.55
N THR A 147 -5.26 29.53 7.10
CA THR A 147 -5.85 30.28 5.99
C THR A 147 -4.96 30.16 4.76
N THR A 148 -5.48 29.62 3.66
CA THR A 148 -4.73 29.33 2.43
C THR A 148 -4.10 30.59 1.83
N ALA A 149 -4.82 31.70 1.79
CA ALA A 149 -4.34 32.95 1.17
C ALA A 149 -3.12 33.57 1.89
N THR A 150 -2.98 33.37 3.20
CA THR A 150 -1.91 33.99 4.01
C THR A 150 -0.88 32.97 4.51
N GLY A 151 -1.18 31.67 4.49
CA GLY A 151 -0.35 30.64 5.10
C GLY A 151 -0.25 30.73 6.63
N THR A 152 -1.09 31.57 7.26
CA THR A 152 -1.12 31.66 8.73
C THR A 152 -1.82 30.45 9.32
N ILE A 153 -1.28 29.92 10.44
CA ILE A 153 -1.88 28.83 11.20
C ILE A 153 -2.12 29.24 12.64
N ALA A 154 -3.15 28.68 13.26
CA ALA A 154 -3.46 28.86 14.66
C ALA A 154 -3.67 27.51 15.34
N HIS A 155 -3.11 27.35 16.52
CA HIS A 155 -3.26 26.13 17.34
C HIS A 155 -4.64 26.12 18.02
N VAL A 156 -5.36 25.01 17.90
CA VAL A 156 -6.62 24.78 18.63
C VAL A 156 -6.28 24.15 19.96
N SER A 157 -6.32 24.97 21.02
CA SER A 157 -5.95 24.52 22.35
C SER A 157 -7.04 23.73 23.07
N GLY A 158 -6.63 22.84 23.97
CA GLY A 158 -7.54 22.10 24.86
C GLY A 158 -8.17 20.85 24.26
N ILE A 159 -7.72 20.43 23.08
CA ILE A 159 -8.06 19.15 22.46
C ILE A 159 -6.78 18.44 21.97
N ASP A 160 -6.84 17.12 21.99
CA ASP A 160 -5.88 16.24 21.32
C ASP A 160 -6.67 15.35 20.35
N LEU A 161 -6.18 15.19 19.12
CA LEU A 161 -6.83 14.34 18.14
C LEU A 161 -6.58 12.85 18.41
N ASN A 162 -7.55 12.00 18.11
CA ASN A 162 -7.40 10.55 18.12
C ASN A 162 -7.13 10.05 16.70
N GLY A 163 -5.87 9.72 16.41
CA GLY A 163 -5.40 9.23 15.11
C GLY A 163 -5.30 7.70 15.00
N VAL A 164 -5.79 6.92 15.97
CA VAL A 164 -5.65 5.45 15.99
C VAL A 164 -6.28 4.78 14.77
N PHE A 165 -7.39 5.30 14.27
CA PHE A 165 -8.09 4.82 13.08
C PHE A 165 -7.85 5.74 11.86
N GLY A 166 -6.65 6.27 11.68
CA GLY A 166 -6.28 7.16 10.58
C GLY A 166 -6.69 8.60 10.78
N ASP A 167 -6.78 9.35 9.68
CA ASP A 167 -7.01 10.80 9.69
C ASP A 167 -8.27 11.18 10.50
N PRO A 168 -8.14 11.95 11.58
CA PRO A 168 -9.25 12.31 12.47
C PRO A 168 -9.98 13.60 12.06
N ILE A 169 -9.69 14.17 10.88
CA ILE A 169 -10.15 15.49 10.46
C ILE A 169 -11.08 15.39 9.26
N SER A 170 -12.22 16.06 9.28
CA SER A 170 -13.14 16.20 8.15
C SER A 170 -13.80 17.59 8.17
N TRP A 171 -14.09 18.16 6.99
CA TRP A 171 -14.72 19.47 6.89
C TRP A 171 -16.24 19.37 6.92
N MET A 172 -16.87 20.36 7.59
CA MET A 172 -18.32 20.54 7.52
C MET A 172 -18.71 21.31 6.26
N PRO A 173 -19.91 21.07 5.70
CA PRO A 173 -20.37 21.73 4.47
C PRO A 173 -20.46 23.25 4.55
N ASP A 174 -20.54 23.81 5.74
CA ASP A 174 -20.61 25.26 5.95
C ASP A 174 -19.24 25.94 5.73
N GLY A 175 -18.15 25.17 5.60
CA GLY A 175 -16.79 25.68 5.41
C GLY A 175 -16.22 26.46 6.59
N THR A 176 -16.95 26.54 7.71
CA THR A 176 -16.59 27.30 8.93
C THR A 176 -16.34 26.40 10.12
N HIS A 177 -16.68 25.13 10.04
CA HIS A 177 -16.44 24.15 11.09
C HIS A 177 -15.66 22.95 10.57
N VAL A 178 -14.84 22.39 11.46
CA VAL A 178 -14.11 21.13 11.24
C VAL A 178 -14.65 20.08 12.20
N LEU A 179 -15.06 18.93 11.65
CA LEU A 179 -15.43 17.74 12.42
C LEU A 179 -14.17 16.97 12.76
N VAL A 180 -13.95 16.68 14.03
CA VAL A 180 -12.75 15.97 14.49
C VAL A 180 -13.09 14.85 15.48
N ARG A 181 -12.27 13.80 15.46
CA ARG A 181 -12.24 12.79 16.53
C ARG A 181 -11.19 13.21 17.55
N VAL A 182 -11.64 13.51 18.78
CA VAL A 182 -10.76 13.95 19.86
C VAL A 182 -10.68 12.91 20.96
N LEU A 183 -9.56 12.90 21.69
CA LEU A 183 -9.42 12.10 22.87
C LEU A 183 -10.42 12.54 23.93
N ASP A 184 -11.18 11.62 24.50
CA ASP A 184 -11.97 11.92 25.68
C ASP A 184 -11.03 12.00 26.90
N ARG A 185 -11.29 12.96 27.79
CA ARG A 185 -10.50 13.07 29.02
C ARG A 185 -10.69 11.81 29.87
N ARG A 186 -9.60 11.08 30.06
CA ARG A 186 -9.57 9.80 30.77
C ARG A 186 -8.35 9.74 31.69
N GLY A 187 -8.39 8.84 32.66
CA GLY A 187 -7.27 8.59 33.58
C GLY A 187 -6.03 8.03 32.87
N ALA A 188 -5.10 7.50 33.67
CA ALA A 188 -3.94 6.79 33.11
C ALA A 188 -4.36 5.55 32.32
N ALA A 189 -3.53 5.18 31.33
CA ALA A 189 -3.74 3.94 30.56
C ALA A 189 -3.77 2.72 31.51
N PRO A 190 -4.56 1.69 31.19
CA PRO A 190 -4.58 0.44 31.94
C PRO A 190 -3.16 -0.13 32.08
N VAL A 191 -2.81 -0.57 33.27
CA VAL A 191 -1.50 -1.16 33.56
C VAL A 191 -1.63 -2.68 33.56
N ALA A 192 -0.75 -3.37 32.84
CA ALA A 192 -0.72 -4.81 32.80
C ALA A 192 -0.55 -5.38 34.22
N PRO A 193 -1.29 -6.46 34.60
CA PRO A 193 -1.04 -7.16 35.82
C PRO A 193 0.42 -7.64 35.93
N ALA A 194 1.04 -7.47 37.09
CA ALA A 194 2.42 -7.91 37.29
C ALA A 194 2.62 -9.44 37.08
N VAL A 195 1.55 -10.19 37.19
CA VAL A 195 1.50 -11.64 36.96
C VAL A 195 0.35 -11.91 35.98
N PRO A 196 0.55 -12.70 34.93
CA PRO A 196 -0.53 -13.09 34.02
C PRO A 196 -1.71 -13.70 34.79
N LEU A 197 -2.94 -13.24 34.51
CA LEU A 197 -4.15 -13.74 35.22
C LEU A 197 -4.56 -15.15 34.78
N GLY A 198 -4.07 -15.62 33.63
CA GLY A 198 -4.37 -16.93 33.06
C GLY A 198 -3.66 -17.19 31.74
N PRO A 199 -3.89 -18.36 31.14
CA PRO A 199 -3.41 -18.65 29.78
C PRO A 199 -4.19 -17.87 28.72
N ILE A 200 -3.60 -17.70 27.55
CA ILE A 200 -4.32 -17.25 26.35
C ILE A 200 -5.18 -18.42 25.87
N VAL A 201 -6.48 -18.19 25.72
CA VAL A 201 -7.45 -19.21 25.30
C VAL A 201 -8.16 -18.72 24.05
N GLN A 202 -8.13 -19.53 23.00
CA GLN A 202 -8.89 -19.33 21.77
C GLN A 202 -9.84 -20.53 21.59
N GLU A 203 -11.10 -20.26 21.26
CA GLU A 203 -12.12 -21.28 21.07
C GLU A 203 -12.86 -21.04 19.75
N THR A 204 -13.22 -22.14 19.07
CA THR A 204 -14.08 -22.09 17.87
C THR A 204 -15.40 -22.80 18.13
N THR A 205 -16.49 -22.26 17.58
CA THR A 205 -17.84 -22.78 17.74
C THR A 205 -18.29 -23.72 16.61
N GLY A 206 -17.35 -24.16 15.76
CA GLY A 206 -17.65 -25.08 14.65
C GLY A 206 -18.22 -24.42 13.40
N ARG A 207 -18.25 -23.08 13.33
CA ARG A 207 -18.56 -22.36 12.08
C ARG A 207 -17.32 -22.30 11.19
N ALA A 208 -17.47 -22.68 9.92
CA ALA A 208 -16.41 -22.52 8.95
C ALA A 208 -16.27 -21.03 8.58
N GLY A 209 -15.06 -20.53 8.63
CA GLY A 209 -14.69 -19.19 8.18
C GLY A 209 -13.25 -19.19 7.71
N GLN A 210 -12.91 -18.34 6.75
CA GLN A 210 -11.52 -18.19 6.35
C GLN A 210 -10.73 -17.54 7.48
N ILE A 211 -9.80 -18.28 8.06
CA ILE A 211 -8.76 -17.73 8.92
C ILE A 211 -7.49 -17.62 8.08
N VAL A 212 -7.22 -16.41 7.62
CA VAL A 212 -5.86 -16.05 7.21
C VAL A 212 -5.01 -15.87 8.47
N THR A 213 -3.71 -15.95 8.33
CA THR A 213 -2.82 -15.72 9.47
C THR A 213 -2.82 -14.23 9.80
N TYR A 214 -3.27 -13.87 10.99
CA TYR A 214 -3.26 -12.50 11.51
C TYR A 214 -2.21 -12.33 12.58
N GLU A 215 -1.59 -11.16 12.65
CA GLU A 215 -0.74 -10.73 13.76
C GLU A 215 -1.44 -9.63 14.57
N ASP A 216 -0.83 -9.26 15.69
CA ASP A 216 -1.24 -8.12 16.51
C ASP A 216 -2.69 -8.22 17.04
N LEU A 217 -3.20 -9.45 17.24
CA LEU A 217 -4.54 -9.68 17.76
C LEU A 217 -4.63 -9.38 19.27
N LEU A 218 -5.87 -9.23 19.76
CA LEU A 218 -6.13 -9.26 21.20
C LEU A 218 -5.82 -10.65 21.74
N ALA A 219 -5.21 -10.73 22.93
CA ALA A 219 -4.81 -11.99 23.54
C ALA A 219 -5.44 -12.21 24.93
N ASN A 220 -5.95 -11.16 25.57
CA ASN A 220 -6.43 -11.21 26.95
C ASN A 220 -7.31 -9.98 27.26
N PRO A 221 -8.05 -9.96 28.41
CA PRO A 221 -8.90 -8.83 28.77
C PRO A 221 -8.16 -7.50 28.97
N HIS A 222 -6.88 -7.51 29.33
CA HIS A 222 -6.09 -6.29 29.42
C HIS A 222 -5.88 -5.64 28.03
N ASP A 223 -5.73 -6.44 26.99
CA ASP A 223 -5.64 -5.92 25.62
C ASP A 223 -6.97 -5.31 25.19
N GLU A 224 -8.12 -5.87 25.61
CA GLU A 224 -9.43 -5.24 25.40
C GLU A 224 -9.53 -3.87 26.10
N ASP A 225 -9.04 -3.78 27.36
CA ASP A 225 -9.02 -2.51 28.10
C ASP A 225 -8.12 -1.48 27.43
N LEU A 226 -6.99 -1.89 26.86
CA LEU A 226 -6.11 -1.03 26.07
C LEU A 226 -6.77 -0.62 24.75
N PHE A 227 -7.46 -1.53 24.07
CA PHE A 227 -8.19 -1.22 22.84
C PHE A 227 -9.32 -0.22 23.10
N ASP A 228 -10.10 -0.42 24.17
CA ASP A 228 -11.11 0.53 24.63
C ASP A 228 -10.46 1.89 24.96
N TYR A 229 -9.34 1.89 25.70
CA TYR A 229 -8.66 3.10 26.12
C TYR A 229 -8.13 3.92 24.94
N TYR A 230 -7.39 3.35 24.01
CA TYR A 230 -6.78 4.05 22.88
C TYR A 230 -7.75 4.31 21.73
N GLY A 231 -8.69 3.40 21.50
CA GLY A 231 -9.66 3.50 20.40
C GLY A 231 -10.79 4.50 20.68
N THR A 232 -11.18 4.68 21.97
CA THR A 232 -12.30 5.57 22.32
C THR A 232 -11.97 7.03 22.01
N SER A 233 -12.89 7.67 21.31
CA SER A 233 -12.85 9.11 21.00
C SER A 233 -14.23 9.72 21.24
N ARG A 234 -14.28 11.05 21.25
CA ARG A 234 -15.48 11.87 21.18
C ARG A 234 -15.45 12.66 19.89
N LEU A 235 -16.60 12.88 19.28
CA LEU A 235 -16.72 13.80 18.15
C LEU A 235 -16.74 15.25 18.67
N ALA A 236 -16.12 16.16 17.92
CA ALA A 236 -16.20 17.58 18.23
C ALA A 236 -16.27 18.40 16.93
N LEU A 237 -17.00 19.52 17.02
CA LEU A 237 -16.98 20.56 16.01
C LEU A 237 -16.05 21.67 16.46
N VAL A 238 -15.09 22.03 15.62
CA VAL A 238 -14.15 23.12 15.86
C VAL A 238 -14.56 24.30 14.99
N ASP A 239 -14.88 25.43 15.62
CA ASP A 239 -15.20 26.66 14.91
C ASP A 239 -13.93 27.40 14.50
N LEU A 240 -13.85 27.79 13.23
CA LEU A 240 -12.67 28.41 12.62
C LEU A 240 -12.35 29.78 13.18
N ALA A 241 -13.38 30.56 13.51
CA ALA A 241 -13.22 31.97 13.93
C ALA A 241 -12.79 32.08 15.40
N THR A 242 -13.35 31.23 16.25
CA THR A 242 -13.09 31.24 17.70
C THR A 242 -12.04 30.24 18.16
N LEU A 243 -11.67 29.27 17.32
CA LEU A 243 -10.79 28.14 17.63
C LEU A 243 -11.29 27.31 18.82
N THR A 244 -12.60 27.29 19.04
CA THR A 244 -13.22 26.55 20.13
C THR A 244 -13.78 25.22 19.63
N ALA A 245 -13.53 24.13 20.37
CA ALA A 245 -14.09 22.82 20.11
C ALA A 245 -15.34 22.59 20.95
N LYS A 246 -16.45 22.22 20.31
CA LYS A 246 -17.70 21.81 20.95
C LYS A 246 -17.88 20.30 20.78
N PRO A 247 -17.64 19.49 21.83
CA PRO A 247 -17.90 18.05 21.78
C PRO A 247 -19.40 17.76 21.63
N PHE A 248 -19.73 16.67 20.91
CA PHE A 248 -21.09 16.15 20.78
C PHE A 248 -21.08 14.63 20.69
N GLY A 249 -22.24 14.02 20.86
CA GLY A 249 -22.38 12.56 20.87
C GLY A 249 -21.72 11.87 22.06
N PRO A 250 -21.93 10.55 22.23
CA PRO A 250 -21.31 9.76 23.30
C PRO A 250 -19.83 9.47 22.96
N PRO A 251 -18.98 9.19 23.97
CA PRO A 251 -17.70 8.54 23.72
C PRO A 251 -17.91 7.15 23.12
N ALA A 252 -17.17 6.81 22.06
CA ALA A 252 -17.21 5.49 21.43
C ALA A 252 -15.93 5.23 20.63
N ILE A 253 -15.74 4.00 20.17
CA ILE A 253 -14.68 3.65 19.24
C ILE A 253 -15.17 3.97 17.82
N TYR A 254 -15.03 5.23 17.42
CA TYR A 254 -15.39 5.70 16.07
C TYR A 254 -14.29 5.40 15.06
N THR A 255 -14.58 4.52 14.10
CA THR A 255 -13.69 4.26 12.96
C THR A 255 -13.88 5.28 11.84
N SER A 256 -15.11 5.81 11.70
CA SER A 256 -15.47 6.80 10.68
C SER A 256 -16.48 7.82 11.23
N ALA A 257 -16.40 9.06 10.72
CA ALA A 257 -17.39 10.11 10.96
C ALA A 257 -17.42 11.05 9.75
N VAL A 258 -18.55 11.09 9.03
CA VAL A 258 -18.71 11.87 7.80
C VAL A 258 -19.99 12.69 7.86
N SER A 259 -19.89 14.01 7.65
CA SER A 259 -21.07 14.88 7.68
C SER A 259 -21.99 14.64 6.49
N SER A 260 -23.30 14.78 6.69
CA SER A 260 -24.25 14.80 5.59
C SER A 260 -24.06 16.06 4.71
N PRO A 261 -24.52 16.06 3.45
CA PRO A 261 -24.44 17.26 2.59
C PRO A 261 -25.11 18.50 3.18
N SER A 262 -26.14 18.33 4.02
CA SER A 262 -26.80 19.44 4.73
C SER A 262 -26.01 19.94 5.95
N GLY A 263 -25.02 19.18 6.43
CA GLY A 263 -24.36 19.45 7.71
C GLY A 263 -25.20 19.16 8.96
N ALA A 264 -26.45 18.71 8.79
CA ALA A 264 -27.35 18.48 9.94
C ALA A 264 -27.12 17.14 10.64
N PHE A 265 -26.47 16.20 9.97
CA PHE A 265 -26.20 14.85 10.49
C PHE A 265 -24.75 14.47 10.24
N VAL A 266 -24.25 13.52 11.04
CA VAL A 266 -22.97 12.83 10.88
C VAL A 266 -23.25 11.34 10.81
N LEU A 267 -22.84 10.68 9.72
CA LEU A 267 -22.81 9.25 9.59
C LEU A 267 -21.58 8.76 10.34
N VAL A 268 -21.78 7.88 11.30
CA VAL A 268 -20.69 7.30 12.09
C VAL A 268 -20.67 5.79 11.97
N GLU A 269 -19.48 5.24 12.00
CA GLU A 269 -19.25 3.83 12.20
C GLU A 269 -18.51 3.64 13.52
N ARG A 270 -19.03 2.76 14.39
CA ARG A 270 -18.43 2.51 15.70
C ARG A 270 -18.35 1.03 16.01
N ILE A 271 -17.23 0.62 16.57
CA ILE A 271 -16.99 -0.72 17.07
C ILE A 271 -17.58 -0.86 18.49
N HIS A 272 -18.06 -2.06 18.80
CA HIS A 272 -18.52 -2.41 20.16
C HIS A 272 -18.23 -3.87 20.50
N LYS A 273 -18.28 -4.21 21.79
CA LYS A 273 -18.17 -5.59 22.30
C LYS A 273 -19.31 -6.49 21.83
N PRO A 274 -19.07 -7.83 21.81
CA PRO A 274 -17.85 -8.56 22.21
C PRO A 274 -16.75 -8.51 21.13
N TYR A 275 -15.49 -8.35 21.55
CA TYR A 275 -14.35 -8.41 20.66
C TYR A 275 -13.93 -9.86 20.34
N SER A 276 -12.98 -10.03 19.42
CA SER A 276 -12.43 -11.33 19.04
C SER A 276 -10.93 -11.42 19.30
N TYR A 277 -10.48 -12.59 19.73
CA TYR A 277 -9.05 -12.92 19.83
C TYR A 277 -8.54 -13.68 18.60
N LEU A 278 -9.41 -13.89 17.59
CA LEU A 278 -9.10 -14.60 16.34
C LEU A 278 -9.04 -13.69 15.12
N PHE A 279 -9.59 -12.49 15.23
CA PHE A 279 -9.72 -11.55 14.10
C PHE A 279 -9.32 -10.14 14.53
N PRO A 280 -8.83 -9.32 13.58
CA PRO A 280 -8.56 -7.92 13.81
C PRO A 280 -9.86 -7.09 13.88
N TYR A 281 -9.74 -5.83 14.25
CA TYR A 281 -10.87 -4.93 14.55
C TYR A 281 -11.86 -4.75 13.41
N GLU A 282 -11.44 -4.91 12.15
CA GLU A 282 -12.32 -4.83 10.98
C GLU A 282 -13.40 -5.92 10.94
N ARG A 283 -13.23 -6.97 11.76
CA ARG A 283 -14.19 -8.06 11.91
C ARG A 283 -15.07 -7.93 13.16
N PHE A 284 -14.78 -6.97 14.03
CA PHE A 284 -15.52 -6.79 15.30
C PHE A 284 -16.96 -6.32 15.05
N PRO A 285 -17.84 -6.51 16.04
CA PRO A 285 -19.19 -5.96 15.99
C PRO A 285 -19.17 -4.45 15.73
N THR A 286 -20.01 -4.01 14.78
CA THR A 286 -19.97 -2.64 14.26
C THR A 286 -21.39 -2.11 14.09
N THR A 287 -21.67 -0.93 14.64
CA THR A 287 -22.89 -0.18 14.37
C THR A 287 -22.59 0.98 13.39
N ILE A 288 -23.37 1.08 12.32
CA ILE A 288 -23.41 2.26 11.46
C ILE A 288 -24.72 3.01 11.74
N GLU A 289 -24.61 4.26 12.16
CA GLU A 289 -25.75 5.09 12.52
C GLU A 289 -25.53 6.56 12.14
N ALA A 290 -26.61 7.32 12.04
CA ALA A 290 -26.57 8.75 11.89
C ALA A 290 -26.84 9.43 13.22
N LEU A 291 -26.02 10.43 13.56
CA LEU A 291 -26.21 11.32 14.69
C LEU A 291 -26.60 12.71 14.17
N GLY A 292 -27.52 13.39 14.87
CA GLY A 292 -27.71 14.81 14.69
C GLY A 292 -26.49 15.61 15.14
N ILE A 293 -26.34 16.83 14.64
CA ILE A 293 -25.22 17.70 15.04
C ILE A 293 -25.25 18.10 16.52
N ASP A 294 -26.37 17.88 17.22
CA ASP A 294 -26.54 17.98 18.66
C ASP A 294 -26.10 16.68 19.40
N GLY A 295 -25.73 15.63 18.66
CA GLY A 295 -25.34 14.33 19.19
C GLY A 295 -26.50 13.38 19.45
N ALA A 296 -27.74 13.77 19.14
CA ALA A 296 -28.90 12.88 19.29
C ALA A 296 -28.91 11.80 18.21
N PRO A 297 -29.23 10.52 18.52
CA PRO A 297 -29.39 9.49 17.50
C PRO A 297 -30.49 9.86 16.49
N ALA A 298 -30.15 9.88 15.21
CA ALA A 298 -31.11 10.14 14.12
C ALA A 298 -31.58 8.86 13.42
N GLY A 299 -30.87 7.76 13.56
CA GLY A 299 -31.27 6.45 13.06
C GLY A 299 -30.11 5.48 12.92
N THR A 300 -30.35 4.23 13.27
CA THR A 300 -29.43 3.12 13.01
C THR A 300 -29.69 2.58 11.60
N ILE A 301 -28.60 2.42 10.83
CA ILE A 301 -28.64 1.86 9.49
C ILE A 301 -28.42 0.36 9.55
N VAL A 302 -27.39 -0.07 10.29
CA VAL A 302 -27.07 -1.47 10.52
C VAL A 302 -26.36 -1.63 11.85
N ASP A 303 -26.64 -2.74 12.53
CA ASP A 303 -25.90 -3.22 13.68
C ASP A 303 -25.45 -4.65 13.38
N ARG A 304 -24.15 -4.86 13.24
CA ARG A 304 -23.54 -6.14 12.86
C ARG A 304 -22.89 -6.79 14.05
N GLY A 305 -23.12 -8.08 14.21
CA GLY A 305 -22.32 -8.90 15.12
C GLY A 305 -20.92 -9.20 14.57
N LEU A 306 -20.16 -9.99 15.29
CA LEU A 306 -18.82 -10.45 14.91
C LEU A 306 -18.83 -11.15 13.53
N GLN A 307 -17.92 -10.76 12.65
CA GLN A 307 -17.80 -11.28 11.28
C GLN A 307 -16.79 -12.44 11.23
N ASP A 308 -17.04 -13.51 11.97
CA ASP A 308 -16.14 -14.66 12.15
C ASP A 308 -16.33 -15.78 11.11
N ALA A 309 -17.36 -15.69 10.27
CA ALA A 309 -17.72 -16.75 9.31
C ALA A 309 -17.75 -16.28 7.86
N LEU A 310 -17.00 -15.22 7.51
CA LEU A 310 -16.92 -14.79 6.12
C LEU A 310 -16.14 -15.81 5.28
N PRO A 311 -16.71 -16.29 4.16
CA PRO A 311 -16.00 -17.17 3.25
C PRO A 311 -14.88 -16.45 2.50
N VAL A 312 -14.06 -17.21 1.78
CA VAL A 312 -13.03 -16.65 0.88
C VAL A 312 -13.69 -15.73 -0.13
N ASP A 313 -13.18 -14.51 -0.28
CA ASP A 313 -13.74 -13.45 -1.13
C ASP A 313 -15.21 -13.10 -0.80
N GLY A 314 -15.70 -13.52 0.36
CA GLY A 314 -17.05 -13.20 0.84
C GLY A 314 -17.20 -11.77 1.31
N VAL A 315 -18.45 -11.31 1.41
CA VAL A 315 -18.82 -10.00 1.94
C VAL A 315 -19.84 -10.13 3.07
N VAL A 316 -19.94 -9.11 3.89
CA VAL A 316 -20.94 -9.04 4.95
C VAL A 316 -22.36 -9.02 4.37
N THR A 317 -23.29 -9.60 5.11
CA THR A 317 -24.72 -9.54 4.80
C THR A 317 -25.34 -8.25 5.37
N GLY A 318 -26.44 -7.80 4.77
CA GLY A 318 -27.08 -6.53 5.08
C GLY A 318 -26.35 -5.32 4.46
N PRO A 319 -26.74 -4.08 4.85
CA PRO A 319 -26.17 -2.86 4.29
C PRO A 319 -24.65 -2.80 4.45
N ARG A 320 -23.90 -2.61 3.38
CA ARG A 320 -22.46 -2.36 3.32
C ARG A 320 -22.16 -1.18 2.42
N ASP A 321 -20.96 -0.60 2.52
CA ASP A 321 -20.52 0.57 1.74
C ASP A 321 -21.52 1.73 1.89
N VAL A 322 -21.96 1.97 3.14
CA VAL A 322 -22.97 2.99 3.47
C VAL A 322 -22.31 4.37 3.34
N ALA A 323 -22.88 5.22 2.49
CA ALA A 323 -22.36 6.56 2.23
C ALA A 323 -23.50 7.57 2.00
N TRP A 324 -23.21 8.84 2.17
CA TRP A 324 -24.11 9.90 1.78
C TRP A 324 -24.20 10.04 0.26
N LYS A 325 -25.42 10.24 -0.27
CA LYS A 325 -25.64 10.70 -1.64
C LYS A 325 -25.32 12.19 -1.69
N PRO A 326 -24.33 12.63 -2.50
CA PRO A 326 -23.70 13.95 -2.33
C PRO A 326 -24.62 15.14 -2.68
N ASN A 327 -25.63 14.94 -3.52
CA ASN A 327 -26.52 16.00 -4.00
C ASN A 327 -27.85 16.07 -3.23
N GLU A 328 -28.02 15.27 -2.17
CA GLU A 328 -29.25 15.30 -1.34
C GLU A 328 -28.92 15.59 0.13
N PRO A 329 -29.77 16.36 0.85
CA PRO A 329 -29.45 16.86 2.20
C PRO A 329 -29.09 15.77 3.22
N ALA A 330 -29.76 14.60 3.17
CA ALA A 330 -29.57 13.50 4.11
C ALA A 330 -30.13 12.18 3.54
N THR A 331 -29.63 11.77 2.39
CA THR A 331 -29.97 10.48 1.76
C THR A 331 -28.73 9.60 1.74
N LEU A 332 -28.90 8.36 2.13
CA LEU A 332 -27.86 7.32 2.14
C LEU A 332 -27.97 6.48 0.89
N SER A 333 -26.82 5.97 0.42
CA SER A 333 -26.74 4.83 -0.50
C SER A 333 -25.96 3.69 0.14
N TYR A 334 -26.28 2.45 -0.21
CA TYR A 334 -25.57 1.27 0.28
C TYR A 334 -25.82 0.07 -0.63
N VAL A 335 -25.04 -0.98 -0.42
CA VAL A 335 -25.10 -2.23 -1.18
C VAL A 335 -25.48 -3.39 -0.25
N GLU A 336 -26.25 -4.35 -0.75
CA GLU A 336 -26.53 -5.62 -0.05
C GLU A 336 -26.26 -6.82 -0.93
N ALA A 337 -25.72 -7.89 -0.33
CA ALA A 337 -25.51 -9.15 -1.03
C ALA A 337 -26.82 -9.95 -1.18
N LEU A 338 -27.01 -10.54 -2.36
CA LEU A 338 -28.16 -11.41 -2.70
C LEU A 338 -27.82 -12.91 -2.59
N ASP A 339 -26.54 -13.26 -2.55
CA ASP A 339 -26.01 -14.62 -2.44
C ASP A 339 -25.61 -15.00 -1.00
N GLY A 340 -26.14 -14.28 0.00
CA GLY A 340 -25.76 -14.46 1.40
C GLY A 340 -24.32 -14.02 1.72
N GLY A 341 -23.68 -13.27 0.82
CA GLY A 341 -22.28 -12.84 0.92
C GLY A 341 -21.26 -13.91 0.54
N ASP A 342 -21.69 -15.10 0.12
CA ASP A 342 -20.85 -16.22 -0.26
C ASP A 342 -20.72 -16.32 -1.80
N PRO A 343 -19.54 -16.03 -2.38
CA PRO A 343 -19.35 -16.10 -3.83
C PRO A 343 -19.45 -17.52 -4.40
N SER A 344 -19.41 -18.56 -3.57
CA SER A 344 -19.63 -19.96 -3.99
C SER A 344 -21.10 -20.31 -4.19
N THR A 345 -22.02 -19.51 -3.62
CA THR A 345 -23.46 -19.69 -3.80
C THR A 345 -23.85 -19.25 -5.22
N PRO A 346 -24.49 -20.12 -6.03
CA PRO A 346 -25.02 -19.72 -7.33
C PRO A 346 -26.11 -18.65 -7.19
N ALA A 347 -25.96 -17.54 -7.91
CA ALA A 347 -26.92 -16.45 -7.92
C ALA A 347 -26.92 -15.76 -9.29
N GLU A 348 -28.09 -15.40 -9.81
CA GLU A 348 -28.24 -14.62 -11.03
C GLU A 348 -27.72 -13.19 -10.85
N HIS A 349 -27.98 -12.61 -9.67
CA HIS A 349 -27.48 -11.32 -9.25
C HIS A 349 -26.82 -11.49 -7.89
N ARG A 350 -25.63 -10.94 -7.73
CA ARG A 350 -24.86 -11.07 -6.49
C ARG A 350 -25.12 -9.93 -5.52
N ASP A 351 -25.43 -8.74 -6.05
CA ASP A 351 -25.62 -7.54 -5.23
C ASP A 351 -26.80 -6.70 -5.73
N ARG A 352 -27.32 -5.89 -4.82
CA ARG A 352 -28.29 -4.84 -5.10
C ARG A 352 -27.87 -3.53 -4.45
N VAL A 353 -28.19 -2.41 -5.11
CA VAL A 353 -27.87 -1.05 -4.67
C VAL A 353 -29.13 -0.35 -4.21
N PHE A 354 -29.05 0.32 -3.08
CA PHE A 354 -30.16 1.04 -2.47
C PHE A 354 -29.89 2.52 -2.28
N VAL A 355 -30.97 3.31 -2.27
CA VAL A 355 -31.02 4.66 -1.72
C VAL A 355 -32.07 4.73 -0.60
N ARG A 356 -31.78 5.48 0.45
CA ARG A 356 -32.63 5.64 1.63
C ARG A 356 -32.55 7.06 2.18
N PRO A 357 -33.58 7.90 2.05
CA PRO A 357 -33.69 9.13 2.80
C PRO A 357 -33.68 8.84 4.32
N LEU A 358 -32.80 9.50 5.08
CA LEU A 358 -32.57 9.19 6.49
C LEU A 358 -33.83 9.34 7.35
N LEU A 359 -34.55 10.45 7.17
CA LEU A 359 -35.68 10.82 8.02
C LEU A 359 -37.03 10.30 7.50
N ALA A 360 -37.08 9.79 6.27
CA ALA A 360 -38.32 9.30 5.71
C ALA A 360 -38.66 7.92 6.26
N ARG A 361 -39.92 7.74 6.74
CA ARG A 361 -40.46 6.44 7.16
C ARG A 361 -40.93 5.61 5.96
N ILE A 362 -40.11 5.56 4.92
CA ILE A 362 -40.36 4.76 3.70
C ILE A 362 -39.31 3.67 3.61
N ALA A 363 -39.71 2.56 2.96
CA ALA A 363 -38.74 1.50 2.67
C ALA A 363 -37.61 2.02 1.78
N PRO A 364 -36.38 1.51 1.94
CA PRO A 364 -35.29 1.81 1.02
C PRO A 364 -35.69 1.46 -0.41
N LEU A 365 -35.34 2.31 -1.35
CA LEU A 365 -35.55 2.08 -2.77
C LEU A 365 -34.38 1.30 -3.36
N GLU A 366 -34.65 0.12 -3.90
CA GLU A 366 -33.71 -0.62 -4.72
C GLU A 366 -33.59 0.06 -6.08
N ILE A 367 -32.37 0.49 -6.45
CA ILE A 367 -32.13 1.23 -7.69
C ILE A 367 -31.41 0.39 -8.75
N ALA A 368 -30.75 -0.70 -8.36
CA ALA A 368 -30.10 -1.61 -9.29
C ALA A 368 -29.85 -2.99 -8.70
N ARG A 369 -29.82 -4.01 -9.57
CA ARG A 369 -29.28 -5.36 -9.29
C ARG A 369 -28.09 -5.61 -10.19
N MET A 370 -27.01 -6.12 -9.62
CA MET A 370 -25.75 -6.33 -10.30
C MET A 370 -25.46 -7.84 -10.39
N ALA A 371 -25.05 -8.29 -11.56
CA ALA A 371 -24.75 -9.70 -11.81
C ALA A 371 -23.51 -10.18 -11.06
N SER A 372 -22.55 -9.27 -10.86
CA SER A 372 -21.29 -9.54 -10.16
C SER A 372 -21.19 -8.72 -8.86
N ARG A 373 -20.11 -8.94 -8.10
CA ARG A 373 -19.89 -8.22 -6.84
C ARG A 373 -19.59 -6.74 -7.07
N VAL A 374 -20.40 -5.86 -6.48
CA VAL A 374 -20.16 -4.42 -6.49
C VAL A 374 -18.88 -4.09 -5.71
N GLN A 375 -18.01 -3.34 -6.36
CA GLN A 375 -16.75 -2.86 -5.79
C GLN A 375 -16.86 -1.42 -5.29
N ASP A 376 -17.57 -0.58 -6.04
CA ASP A 376 -17.80 0.81 -5.65
C ASP A 376 -19.08 1.37 -6.29
N VAL A 377 -19.64 2.40 -5.62
CA VAL A 377 -20.77 3.22 -6.08
C VAL A 377 -20.36 4.68 -5.92
N VAL A 378 -20.10 5.38 -7.03
CA VAL A 378 -19.69 6.78 -7.00
C VAL A 378 -20.73 7.63 -7.70
N TRP A 379 -21.38 8.52 -6.93
CA TRP A 379 -22.42 9.41 -7.44
C TRP A 379 -21.83 10.53 -8.31
N LEU A 380 -22.57 10.96 -9.33
CA LEU A 380 -22.27 12.21 -10.01
C LEU A 380 -22.50 13.39 -9.04
N ALA A 381 -21.60 14.37 -9.07
CA ALA A 381 -21.55 15.42 -8.05
C ALA A 381 -22.85 16.21 -7.89
N ARG A 382 -23.59 16.46 -9.00
CA ARG A 382 -24.80 17.30 -9.05
C ARG A 382 -25.95 16.64 -9.81
N ASP A 383 -26.05 15.31 -9.76
CA ASP A 383 -27.00 14.52 -10.54
C ASP A 383 -27.47 13.31 -9.73
N ASP A 384 -28.62 12.76 -10.07
CA ASP A 384 -29.22 11.60 -9.40
C ASP A 384 -28.73 10.25 -9.97
N ARG A 385 -27.64 10.28 -10.72
CA ARG A 385 -27.01 9.09 -11.30
C ARG A 385 -25.71 8.75 -10.58
N ALA A 386 -25.38 7.48 -10.58
CA ALA A 386 -24.13 6.95 -10.04
C ALA A 386 -23.43 6.05 -11.06
N ILE A 387 -22.12 5.97 -10.95
CA ILE A 387 -21.32 4.94 -11.62
C ILE A 387 -21.14 3.80 -10.62
N VAL A 388 -21.66 2.63 -10.97
CA VAL A 388 -21.49 1.39 -10.22
C VAL A 388 -20.46 0.54 -10.93
N ARG A 389 -19.41 0.15 -10.23
CA ARG A 389 -18.42 -0.81 -10.73
C ARG A 389 -18.65 -2.17 -10.10
N GLU A 390 -18.83 -3.17 -10.93
CA GLU A 390 -18.87 -4.58 -10.50
C GLU A 390 -17.65 -5.34 -11.02
N TYR A 391 -17.31 -6.41 -10.33
CA TYR A 391 -16.19 -7.29 -10.68
C TYR A 391 -16.60 -8.76 -10.61
N ASP A 392 -16.39 -9.46 -11.72
CA ASP A 392 -16.57 -10.90 -11.81
C ASP A 392 -15.21 -11.60 -11.63
N ARG A 393 -15.02 -12.20 -10.48
CA ARG A 393 -13.73 -12.79 -10.12
C ARG A 393 -13.32 -13.99 -10.98
N PRO A 394 -14.23 -14.94 -11.31
CA PRO A 394 -13.88 -16.07 -12.18
C PRO A 394 -13.33 -15.64 -13.55
N THR A 395 -13.97 -14.65 -14.19
CA THR A 395 -13.53 -14.14 -15.49
C THR A 395 -12.51 -13.00 -15.39
N ARG A 396 -12.30 -12.46 -14.17
CA ARG A 396 -11.45 -11.27 -13.91
C ARG A 396 -11.87 -10.05 -14.73
N LEU A 397 -13.19 -9.86 -14.90
CA LEU A 397 -13.78 -8.75 -15.65
C LEU A 397 -14.43 -7.73 -14.72
N ALA A 398 -13.99 -6.47 -14.84
CA ALA A 398 -14.67 -5.33 -14.28
C ALA A 398 -15.65 -4.72 -15.30
N ARG A 399 -16.85 -4.34 -14.85
CA ARG A 399 -17.85 -3.62 -15.65
C ARG A 399 -18.25 -2.36 -14.92
N ARG A 400 -18.62 -1.33 -15.69
CA ARG A 400 -19.13 -0.06 -15.16
C ARG A 400 -20.54 0.16 -15.68
N TRP A 401 -21.40 0.63 -14.81
CA TRP A 401 -22.80 0.88 -15.08
C TRP A 401 -23.20 2.28 -14.65
N LEU A 402 -23.96 2.98 -15.48
CA LEU A 402 -24.69 4.16 -15.07
C LEU A 402 -26.01 3.69 -14.46
N VAL A 403 -26.25 4.05 -13.22
CA VAL A 403 -27.43 3.72 -12.45
C VAL A 403 -28.14 5.02 -12.07
N ASP A 404 -29.43 5.08 -12.24
CA ASP A 404 -30.27 6.23 -11.90
C ASP A 404 -31.02 5.98 -10.57
N ALA A 405 -31.07 6.98 -9.70
CA ALA A 405 -31.76 6.89 -8.42
C ALA A 405 -33.28 6.61 -8.53
N SER A 406 -33.87 6.78 -9.72
CA SER A 406 -35.26 6.40 -9.98
C SER A 406 -35.49 4.88 -10.12
N GLY A 407 -34.44 4.08 -10.20
CA GLY A 407 -34.52 2.63 -10.40
C GLY A 407 -34.68 2.22 -11.86
N SER A 408 -34.29 3.07 -12.80
CA SER A 408 -34.23 2.70 -14.22
C SER A 408 -33.20 1.59 -14.46
N ALA A 409 -33.35 0.81 -15.52
CA ALA A 409 -32.43 -0.26 -15.85
C ALA A 409 -30.98 0.28 -16.00
N PRO A 410 -29.96 -0.36 -15.36
CA PRO A 410 -28.58 0.03 -15.47
C PRO A 410 -28.11 0.06 -16.93
N LYS A 411 -27.38 1.12 -17.31
CA LYS A 411 -26.78 1.29 -18.64
C LYS A 411 -25.27 1.08 -18.58
N ALA A 412 -24.73 0.20 -19.42
CA ALA A 412 -23.30 -0.05 -19.49
C ALA A 412 -22.50 1.19 -19.90
N ILE A 413 -21.38 1.45 -19.24
CA ILE A 413 -20.40 2.49 -19.56
C ILE A 413 -19.14 1.83 -20.08
N GLY A 414 -18.92 1.95 -21.39
CA GLY A 414 -17.76 1.36 -22.05
C GLY A 414 -17.80 -0.18 -22.12
N LEU A 415 -16.68 -0.78 -22.46
CA LEU A 415 -16.52 -2.22 -22.53
C LEU A 415 -16.03 -2.79 -21.19
N PRO A 416 -16.32 -4.09 -20.93
CA PRO A 416 -15.71 -4.77 -19.80
C PRO A 416 -14.18 -4.73 -19.90
N LEU A 417 -13.52 -4.47 -18.78
CA LEU A 417 -12.06 -4.40 -18.69
C LEU A 417 -11.54 -5.61 -17.92
N ARG A 418 -10.60 -6.34 -18.51
CA ARG A 418 -9.88 -7.41 -17.80
C ARG A 418 -8.94 -6.82 -16.75
N ASP A 419 -8.81 -7.50 -15.67
CA ASP A 419 -7.83 -7.16 -14.63
C ASP A 419 -6.41 -7.24 -15.22
N GLY A 420 -5.63 -6.16 -15.04
CA GLY A 420 -4.29 -6.01 -15.61
C GLY A 420 -4.24 -5.50 -17.06
N ASP A 421 -5.38 -5.32 -17.74
CA ASP A 421 -5.40 -4.80 -19.12
C ASP A 421 -5.14 -3.28 -19.15
N ALA A 422 -3.85 -2.93 -19.21
CA ALA A 422 -3.41 -1.53 -19.21
C ALA A 422 -3.62 -0.83 -20.56
N TYR A 423 -3.61 -1.58 -21.67
CA TYR A 423 -3.71 -1.00 -23.01
C TYR A 423 -5.14 -0.57 -23.38
N ASN A 424 -6.13 -1.27 -22.85
CA ASN A 424 -7.53 -0.97 -23.08
C ASN A 424 -8.20 -0.24 -21.91
N ASP A 425 -7.43 0.21 -20.91
CA ASP A 425 -7.98 0.97 -19.77
C ASP A 425 -8.55 2.32 -20.25
N PRO A 426 -9.89 2.51 -20.16
CA PRO A 426 -10.53 3.75 -20.57
C PRO A 426 -10.28 4.92 -19.60
N GLY A 427 -9.52 4.71 -18.56
CA GLY A 427 -9.29 5.66 -17.48
C GLY A 427 -10.35 5.59 -16.37
N LYS A 428 -10.14 6.42 -15.34
CA LYS A 428 -11.03 6.55 -14.18
C LYS A 428 -11.76 7.89 -14.24
N PRO A 429 -13.00 7.96 -13.73
CA PRO A 429 -13.69 9.24 -13.62
C PRO A 429 -12.87 10.26 -12.81
N LEU A 430 -12.75 11.48 -13.31
CA LEU A 430 -12.28 12.61 -12.52
C LEU A 430 -13.32 12.93 -11.45
N LEU A 431 -12.83 13.21 -10.24
CA LEU A 431 -13.67 13.48 -9.08
C LEU A 431 -13.53 14.95 -8.68
N GLU A 432 -14.57 15.50 -8.05
CA GLU A 432 -14.54 16.79 -7.40
C GLU A 432 -14.94 16.63 -5.92
N THR A 433 -14.37 17.48 -5.07
CA THR A 433 -14.68 17.49 -3.64
C THR A 433 -16.02 18.19 -3.41
N MET A 434 -16.91 17.49 -2.71
CA MET A 434 -18.23 18.00 -2.34
C MET A 434 -18.12 18.87 -1.06
N PRO A 435 -19.11 19.75 -0.80
CA PRO A 435 -19.06 20.61 0.39
C PRO A 435 -18.91 19.86 1.73
N ASN A 436 -19.38 18.63 1.83
CA ASN A 436 -19.24 17.77 3.01
C ASN A 436 -17.96 16.93 3.03
N ASP A 437 -16.92 17.34 2.29
CA ASP A 437 -15.62 16.69 2.18
C ASP A 437 -15.66 15.25 1.60
N THR A 438 -16.76 14.87 0.94
CA THR A 438 -16.86 13.64 0.17
C THR A 438 -16.50 13.89 -1.30
N LEU A 439 -16.45 12.84 -2.11
CA LEU A 439 -16.12 12.93 -3.52
C LEU A 439 -17.34 12.60 -4.40
N GLY A 440 -17.52 13.38 -5.45
CA GLY A 440 -18.48 13.11 -6.52
C GLY A 440 -17.82 13.05 -7.88
N VAL A 441 -18.39 12.31 -8.82
CA VAL A 441 -17.90 12.28 -10.20
C VAL A 441 -18.12 13.63 -10.86
N MET A 442 -17.03 14.22 -11.34
CA MET A 442 -17.07 15.46 -12.10
C MET A 442 -17.81 15.25 -13.42
N HIS A 443 -18.81 16.09 -13.69
CA HIS A 443 -19.60 15.96 -14.91
C HIS A 443 -20.00 17.33 -15.49
N ASP A 444 -20.32 17.33 -16.78
CA ASP A 444 -20.93 18.46 -17.49
C ASP A 444 -22.15 17.91 -18.23
N ARG A 445 -23.37 18.17 -17.70
CA ARG A 445 -24.63 17.59 -18.18
C ARG A 445 -24.51 16.07 -18.27
N ASP A 446 -24.60 15.54 -19.50
CA ASP A 446 -24.52 14.09 -19.80
C ASP A 446 -23.11 13.62 -20.15
N ALA A 447 -22.07 14.35 -19.77
CA ALA A 447 -20.70 13.92 -19.98
C ALA A 447 -19.92 13.87 -18.68
N ILE A 448 -19.10 12.83 -18.52
CA ILE A 448 -18.09 12.68 -17.47
C ILE A 448 -16.68 12.80 -18.09
N PHE A 449 -15.68 12.95 -17.25
CA PHE A 449 -14.29 13.06 -17.70
C PHE A 449 -13.51 11.85 -17.17
N LEU A 450 -12.84 11.12 -18.08
CA LEU A 450 -12.05 9.94 -17.75
C LEU A 450 -10.57 10.26 -17.95
N ALA A 451 -9.78 10.11 -16.88
CA ALA A 451 -8.32 10.25 -16.96
C ALA A 451 -7.65 8.88 -16.87
N GLY A 452 -6.74 8.59 -17.80
CA GLY A 452 -6.06 7.30 -17.87
C GLY A 452 -4.57 7.39 -18.14
N GLY A 453 -3.84 6.28 -17.87
CA GLY A 453 -2.40 6.17 -18.07
C GLY A 453 -1.97 6.15 -19.51
N GLY A 454 -2.85 5.70 -20.43
CA GLY A 454 -2.62 5.65 -21.87
C GLY A 454 -1.42 4.78 -22.25
N TYR A 455 -1.30 3.60 -21.64
CA TYR A 455 -0.27 2.62 -21.98
C TYR A 455 -0.45 2.08 -23.39
N GLY A 456 0.64 1.75 -24.06
CA GLY A 456 0.67 1.14 -25.37
C GLY A 456 2.08 0.60 -25.70
N PRO A 457 2.24 -0.05 -26.86
CA PRO A 457 3.53 -0.64 -27.25
C PRO A 457 4.69 0.37 -27.28
N ASP A 458 4.39 1.64 -27.63
CA ASP A 458 5.39 2.70 -27.75
C ASP A 458 5.67 3.43 -26.42
N GLY A 459 5.00 3.06 -25.35
CA GLY A 459 5.13 3.68 -24.04
C GLY A 459 3.82 4.23 -23.48
N ARG A 460 3.93 5.16 -22.54
CA ARG A 460 2.81 5.73 -21.79
C ARG A 460 2.47 7.14 -22.31
N ARG A 461 1.19 7.42 -22.53
CA ARG A 461 0.67 8.73 -22.95
C ARG A 461 -0.60 9.07 -22.19
N PRO A 462 -0.51 9.56 -20.93
CA PRO A 462 -1.66 9.93 -20.13
C PRO A 462 -2.64 10.82 -20.89
N PHE A 463 -3.92 10.65 -20.59
CA PHE A 463 -4.99 11.29 -21.34
C PHE A 463 -6.15 11.72 -20.47
N VAL A 464 -7.01 12.60 -21.03
CA VAL A 464 -8.35 12.87 -20.53
C VAL A 464 -9.33 12.74 -21.70
N ASP A 465 -10.36 11.93 -21.49
CA ASP A 465 -11.49 11.81 -22.41
C ASP A 465 -12.73 12.46 -21.81
N ARG A 466 -13.49 13.18 -22.64
CA ARG A 466 -14.88 13.53 -22.38
C ARG A 466 -15.74 12.37 -22.85
N PHE A 467 -16.38 11.68 -21.91
CA PHE A 467 -17.24 10.52 -22.18
C PHE A 467 -18.72 10.94 -22.09
N ASP A 468 -19.45 10.84 -23.19
CA ASP A 468 -20.87 11.14 -23.26
C ASP A 468 -21.70 9.95 -22.79
N LEU A 469 -22.46 10.14 -21.73
CA LEU A 469 -23.25 9.08 -21.07
C LEU A 469 -24.47 8.64 -21.89
N ALA A 470 -24.96 9.49 -22.81
CA ALA A 470 -26.11 9.17 -23.66
C ALA A 470 -25.69 8.27 -24.82
N SER A 471 -24.65 8.64 -25.55
CA SER A 471 -24.15 7.91 -26.73
C SER A 471 -23.11 6.85 -26.44
N ALA A 472 -22.54 6.84 -25.23
CA ALA A 472 -21.39 6.02 -24.82
C ALA A 472 -20.12 6.25 -25.64
N ASN A 473 -19.96 7.46 -26.22
CA ASN A 473 -18.79 7.83 -27.00
C ASN A 473 -17.79 8.64 -26.19
N ALA A 474 -16.49 8.34 -26.36
CA ALA A 474 -15.39 9.08 -25.80
C ALA A 474 -14.79 10.03 -26.84
N THR A 475 -14.53 11.26 -26.44
CA THR A 475 -13.78 12.25 -27.24
C THR A 475 -12.52 12.64 -26.47
N ARG A 476 -11.33 12.41 -27.06
CA ARG A 476 -10.06 12.77 -26.47
C ARG A 476 -9.90 14.27 -26.41
N ILE A 477 -9.82 14.87 -25.21
CA ILE A 477 -9.63 16.30 -25.01
C ILE A 477 -8.22 16.66 -24.56
N PHE A 478 -7.48 15.70 -24.01
CA PHE A 478 -6.06 15.84 -23.69
C PHE A 478 -5.32 14.52 -23.94
N ARG A 479 -4.10 14.59 -24.46
CA ARG A 479 -3.16 13.47 -24.54
C ARG A 479 -1.73 13.96 -24.42
N SER A 480 -0.98 13.40 -23.48
CA SER A 480 0.43 13.69 -23.32
C SER A 480 1.24 13.37 -24.57
N ALA A 481 2.32 14.10 -24.80
CA ALA A 481 3.43 13.63 -25.63
C ALA A 481 4.04 12.35 -25.03
N LEU A 482 4.92 11.69 -25.76
CA LEU A 482 5.74 10.62 -25.20
C LEU A 482 6.80 11.20 -24.26
N GLU A 483 7.37 12.37 -24.63
CA GLU A 483 8.36 13.08 -23.82
C GLU A 483 8.30 14.59 -24.13
N PRO A 484 8.24 15.46 -23.11
CA PRO A 484 8.01 15.14 -21.70
C PRO A 484 6.66 14.49 -21.45
N LEU A 485 6.55 13.75 -20.33
CA LEU A 485 5.32 13.08 -19.91
C LEU A 485 4.49 14.03 -19.05
N ASP A 486 3.28 14.36 -19.51
CA ASP A 486 2.30 15.15 -18.78
C ASP A 486 1.23 14.26 -18.17
N SER A 487 1.06 14.33 -16.86
CA SER A 487 0.00 13.65 -16.14
C SER A 487 -1.07 14.66 -15.71
N PRO A 488 -2.32 14.56 -16.16
CA PRO A 488 -3.38 15.49 -15.81
C PRO A 488 -3.73 15.36 -14.32
N ILE A 489 -3.89 16.50 -13.64
CA ILE A 489 -4.30 16.61 -12.24
C ILE A 489 -5.78 17.02 -12.16
N GLY A 490 -6.18 18.06 -12.88
CA GLY A 490 -7.55 18.57 -12.89
C GLY A 490 -7.72 19.78 -13.75
N PHE A 491 -8.95 20.26 -13.88
CA PHE A 491 -9.27 21.46 -14.62
C PHE A 491 -9.17 22.69 -13.73
N LEU A 492 -8.77 23.82 -14.32
CA LEU A 492 -8.64 25.13 -13.67
C LEU A 492 -9.78 26.08 -14.03
N ASP A 493 -10.60 25.73 -15.01
CA ASP A 493 -11.72 26.56 -15.48
C ASP A 493 -12.99 25.74 -15.69
N ALA A 494 -14.13 26.41 -15.64
CA ALA A 494 -15.44 25.80 -15.87
C ALA A 494 -15.64 25.36 -17.33
N ALA A 495 -14.93 25.96 -18.27
CA ALA A 495 -14.98 25.62 -19.69
C ALA A 495 -14.16 24.35 -20.01
N ARG A 496 -13.39 23.82 -19.05
CA ARG A 496 -12.54 22.63 -19.21
C ARG A 496 -11.45 22.78 -20.30
N THR A 497 -10.94 23.99 -20.48
CA THR A 497 -9.93 24.33 -21.48
C THR A 497 -8.54 24.53 -20.91
N THR A 498 -8.45 24.76 -19.61
CA THR A 498 -7.19 24.94 -18.87
C THR A 498 -7.02 23.82 -17.87
N MET A 499 -5.86 23.20 -17.85
CA MET A 499 -5.57 22.06 -16.97
C MET A 499 -4.32 22.29 -16.12
N LEU A 500 -4.35 21.79 -14.90
CA LEU A 500 -3.15 21.54 -14.11
C LEU A 500 -2.59 20.18 -14.50
N VAL A 501 -1.30 20.14 -14.86
CA VAL A 501 -0.61 18.90 -15.20
C VAL A 501 0.70 18.78 -14.43
N SER A 502 1.09 17.56 -14.11
CA SER A 502 2.43 17.23 -13.61
C SER A 502 3.30 16.76 -14.77
N ARG A 503 4.35 17.51 -15.07
CA ARG A 503 5.30 17.25 -16.17
C ARG A 503 6.59 16.69 -15.65
N GLN A 504 7.08 15.63 -16.30
CA GLN A 504 8.35 14.99 -16.00
C GLN A 504 9.00 14.37 -17.25
N SER A 505 10.29 14.08 -17.16
CA SER A 505 11.00 13.26 -18.15
C SER A 505 12.09 12.42 -17.45
N GLN A 506 12.94 11.74 -18.18
CA GLN A 506 14.09 11.04 -17.61
C GLN A 506 15.02 11.96 -16.82
N THR A 507 15.13 13.23 -17.21
CA THR A 507 16.04 14.22 -16.62
C THR A 507 15.34 15.36 -15.90
N LEU A 508 14.03 15.56 -16.13
CA LEU A 508 13.23 16.61 -15.52
C LEU A 508 12.43 16.00 -14.35
N PRO A 509 12.66 16.44 -13.10
CA PRO A 509 11.81 16.06 -11.96
C PRO A 509 10.34 16.46 -12.19
N PRO A 510 9.38 15.79 -11.54
CA PRO A 510 7.98 16.19 -11.63
C PRO A 510 7.79 17.65 -11.17
N ASN A 511 7.32 18.50 -12.08
CA ASN A 511 6.95 19.88 -11.82
C ASN A 511 5.52 20.15 -12.31
N MET A 512 4.84 21.08 -11.66
CA MET A 512 3.47 21.45 -12.01
C MET A 512 3.46 22.54 -13.09
N TYR A 513 2.54 22.39 -14.05
CA TYR A 513 2.33 23.30 -15.16
C TYR A 513 0.84 23.62 -15.32
N VAL A 514 0.55 24.86 -15.73
CA VAL A 514 -0.75 25.23 -16.31
C VAL A 514 -0.68 24.96 -17.79
N HIS A 515 -1.48 24.03 -18.27
CA HIS A 515 -1.59 23.65 -19.70
C HIS A 515 -2.79 24.31 -20.34
N THR A 516 -2.58 24.95 -21.51
CA THR A 516 -3.64 25.53 -22.34
C THR A 516 -3.40 25.19 -23.80
N ALA A 517 -4.41 25.40 -24.65
CA ALA A 517 -4.27 25.21 -26.11
C ALA A 517 -3.22 26.13 -26.75
N THR A 518 -2.86 27.25 -26.12
CA THR A 518 -1.93 28.26 -26.66
C THR A 518 -0.51 28.16 -26.07
N GLY A 519 -0.31 27.31 -25.06
CA GLY A 519 0.99 27.10 -24.44
C GLY A 519 0.90 26.72 -22.97
N ASP A 520 2.04 26.40 -22.39
CA ASP A 520 2.19 25.94 -21.03
C ASP A 520 2.93 26.98 -20.18
N ARG A 521 2.56 27.10 -18.92
CA ARG A 521 3.24 27.92 -17.93
C ARG A 521 3.71 27.07 -16.77
N GLU A 522 5.01 27.07 -16.52
CA GLU A 522 5.61 26.40 -15.36
C GLU A 522 5.18 27.09 -14.06
N LEU A 523 4.88 26.27 -13.04
CA LEU A 523 4.58 26.72 -11.69
C LEU A 523 5.73 26.41 -10.74
N THR A 524 6.00 25.14 -10.51
CA THR A 524 7.01 24.70 -9.54
C THR A 524 8.38 24.48 -10.19
N HIS A 525 9.45 24.61 -9.39
CA HIS A 525 10.85 24.50 -9.87
C HIS A 525 11.64 23.50 -9.03
N VAL A 526 11.13 22.26 -8.98
CA VAL A 526 11.78 21.16 -8.23
C VAL A 526 13.06 20.76 -8.96
N SER A 527 14.19 20.79 -8.26
CA SER A 527 15.49 20.36 -8.78
C SER A 527 15.76 18.89 -8.48
N ASP A 528 16.66 18.26 -9.24
CA ASP A 528 17.13 16.89 -9.00
C ASP A 528 17.97 16.80 -7.73
N PRO A 529 17.53 16.09 -6.68
CA PRO A 529 18.29 15.94 -5.45
C PRO A 529 19.45 14.92 -5.54
N ALA A 530 19.48 14.10 -6.58
CA ALA A 530 20.44 13.00 -6.75
C ALA A 530 20.93 12.86 -8.20
N PRO A 531 21.69 13.88 -8.73
CA PRO A 531 22.12 13.87 -10.14
C PRO A 531 22.95 12.64 -10.54
N ALA A 532 23.62 11.99 -9.59
CA ALA A 532 24.37 10.75 -9.83
C ALA A 532 23.48 9.65 -10.43
N LEU A 533 22.17 9.62 -10.14
CA LEU A 533 21.23 8.66 -10.76
C LEU A 533 21.07 8.87 -12.26
N ARG A 534 21.33 10.08 -12.78
CA ARG A 534 21.23 10.37 -14.24
C ARG A 534 22.39 9.75 -15.02
N THR A 535 23.43 9.27 -14.33
CA THR A 535 24.54 8.55 -14.96
C THR A 535 24.27 7.07 -15.18
N ILE A 536 23.18 6.52 -14.60
CA ILE A 536 22.70 5.17 -14.83
C ILE A 536 21.88 5.16 -16.12
N GLU A 537 22.31 4.42 -17.11
CA GLU A 537 21.55 4.25 -18.34
C GLU A 537 20.35 3.33 -18.12
N ARG A 538 19.18 3.69 -18.70
CA ARG A 538 17.94 2.89 -18.64
C ARG A 538 17.47 2.53 -20.03
N ARG A 539 17.06 1.26 -20.23
CA ARG A 539 16.46 0.78 -21.46
C ARG A 539 15.27 -0.13 -21.14
N VAL A 540 14.17 0.01 -21.84
CA VAL A 540 13.12 -1.01 -21.85
C VAL A 540 13.50 -2.08 -22.88
N VAL A 541 13.52 -3.33 -22.48
CA VAL A 541 13.86 -4.48 -23.33
C VAL A 541 12.65 -5.39 -23.40
N THR A 542 12.21 -5.71 -24.62
CA THR A 542 11.13 -6.67 -24.88
C THR A 542 11.69 -7.95 -25.48
N TYR A 543 11.09 -9.09 -25.16
CA TYR A 543 11.51 -10.41 -25.62
C TYR A 543 10.33 -11.38 -25.50
N LYS A 544 10.51 -12.64 -25.93
CA LYS A 544 9.47 -13.66 -25.86
C LYS A 544 9.90 -14.83 -24.99
N ARG A 545 8.97 -15.36 -24.22
CA ARG A 545 9.08 -16.69 -23.61
C ARG A 545 8.88 -17.77 -24.68
N ALA A 546 9.36 -18.98 -24.46
CA ALA A 546 9.34 -20.06 -25.43
C ALA A 546 7.91 -20.45 -25.91
N ASP A 547 6.90 -20.20 -25.10
CA ASP A 547 5.48 -20.41 -25.42
C ASP A 547 4.83 -19.23 -26.17
N GLY A 548 5.62 -18.21 -26.54
CA GLY A 548 5.18 -17.05 -27.32
C GLY A 548 4.67 -15.86 -26.54
N VAL A 549 4.57 -15.94 -25.21
CA VAL A 549 4.17 -14.81 -24.34
C VAL A 549 5.23 -13.71 -24.43
N ASP A 550 4.80 -12.47 -24.73
CA ASP A 550 5.68 -11.32 -24.75
C ASP A 550 6.04 -10.90 -23.32
N LEU A 551 7.31 -10.65 -23.10
CA LEU A 551 7.89 -10.27 -21.81
C LEU A 551 8.71 -9.00 -21.94
N SER A 552 9.00 -8.36 -20.81
CA SER A 552 9.86 -7.17 -20.77
C SER A 552 10.60 -7.05 -19.42
N PHE A 553 11.66 -6.26 -19.43
CA PHE A 553 12.30 -5.74 -18.23
C PHE A 553 12.83 -4.33 -18.48
N THR A 554 13.04 -3.57 -17.42
CA THR A 554 13.86 -2.37 -17.47
C THR A 554 15.30 -2.73 -17.16
N LEU A 555 16.18 -2.52 -18.12
CA LEU A 555 17.62 -2.72 -17.96
C LEU A 555 18.26 -1.44 -17.41
N TYR A 556 18.95 -1.56 -16.26
CA TYR A 556 19.80 -0.52 -15.71
C TYR A 556 21.26 -0.91 -15.85
N LEU A 557 22.06 -0.01 -16.41
CA LEU A 557 23.48 -0.22 -16.66
C LEU A 557 24.32 0.74 -15.79
N PRO A 558 25.47 0.27 -15.27
CA PRO A 558 26.33 1.10 -14.42
C PRO A 558 26.84 2.34 -15.14
N PRO A 559 27.17 3.41 -14.39
CA PRO A 559 27.80 4.61 -14.96
C PRO A 559 29.03 4.28 -15.82
N GLY A 560 29.09 4.81 -17.02
CA GLY A 560 30.19 4.60 -17.94
C GLY A 560 30.26 3.20 -18.58
N TYR A 561 29.16 2.47 -18.60
CA TYR A 561 29.05 1.19 -19.30
C TYR A 561 29.53 1.31 -20.75
N LYS A 562 30.25 0.31 -21.24
CA LYS A 562 30.66 0.19 -22.65
C LYS A 562 29.97 -0.99 -23.29
N GLU A 563 29.33 -0.75 -24.42
CA GLU A 563 28.62 -1.79 -25.19
C GLU A 563 29.51 -3.03 -25.42
N GLY A 564 28.92 -4.21 -25.24
CA GLY A 564 29.59 -5.49 -25.34
C GLY A 564 30.39 -5.93 -24.12
N THR A 565 30.47 -5.11 -23.07
CA THR A 565 31.06 -5.50 -21.79
C THR A 565 30.09 -6.35 -21.02
N ARG A 566 30.43 -7.62 -20.77
CA ARG A 566 29.58 -8.54 -19.98
C ARG A 566 29.73 -8.26 -18.49
N LEU A 567 28.63 -7.99 -17.82
CA LEU A 567 28.55 -7.61 -16.42
C LEU A 567 27.99 -8.73 -15.54
N PRO A 568 28.35 -8.77 -14.23
CA PRO A 568 27.53 -9.48 -13.25
C PRO A 568 26.14 -8.87 -13.25
N THR A 569 25.09 -9.72 -13.23
CA THR A 569 23.73 -9.30 -13.46
C THR A 569 22.82 -9.70 -12.30
N PHE A 570 21.91 -8.80 -11.92
CA PHE A 570 20.90 -9.03 -10.91
C PHE A 570 19.50 -8.94 -11.53
N VAL A 571 18.73 -10.01 -11.42
CA VAL A 571 17.35 -10.10 -11.91
C VAL A 571 16.42 -9.82 -10.74
N TRP A 572 15.56 -8.83 -10.86
CA TRP A 572 14.54 -8.49 -9.87
C TRP A 572 13.15 -8.61 -10.47
N ALA A 573 12.30 -9.40 -9.85
CA ALA A 573 10.97 -9.69 -10.37
C ALA A 573 9.93 -9.91 -9.27
N TYR A 574 8.67 -9.80 -9.66
CA TYR A 574 7.50 -10.11 -8.86
C TYR A 574 6.48 -10.81 -9.78
N PRO A 575 6.24 -12.12 -9.65
CA PRO A 575 5.29 -12.84 -10.49
C PRO A 575 3.87 -12.33 -10.32
N ALA A 576 3.09 -12.44 -11.39
CA ALA A 576 1.66 -12.13 -11.35
C ALA A 576 0.89 -13.16 -12.20
N GLU A 577 -0.29 -13.56 -11.73
CA GLU A 577 -1.14 -14.53 -12.41
C GLU A 577 -2.12 -13.83 -13.35
N PHE A 578 -2.27 -14.36 -14.56
CA PHE A 578 -3.16 -13.88 -15.60
C PHE A 578 -4.01 -15.01 -16.16
N ASN A 579 -5.27 -14.73 -16.49
CA ASN A 579 -6.13 -15.66 -17.22
C ASN A 579 -6.17 -15.39 -18.73
N ASP A 580 -5.38 -14.45 -19.22
CA ASP A 580 -5.31 -14.07 -20.63
C ASP A 580 -3.87 -13.73 -21.02
N ALA A 581 -3.33 -14.47 -21.99
CA ALA A 581 -1.95 -14.31 -22.46
C ALA A 581 -1.73 -12.95 -23.15
N SER A 582 -2.76 -12.38 -23.79
CA SER A 582 -2.65 -11.07 -24.46
C SER A 582 -2.51 -9.93 -23.45
N VAL A 583 -3.15 -10.05 -22.30
CA VAL A 583 -2.98 -9.10 -21.17
C VAL A 583 -1.62 -9.30 -20.51
N ALA A 584 -1.24 -10.55 -20.27
CA ALA A 584 0.08 -10.90 -19.70
C ALA A 584 1.27 -10.43 -20.58
N SER A 585 1.04 -10.28 -21.88
CA SER A 585 2.02 -9.83 -22.87
C SER A 585 2.15 -8.30 -22.97
N GLN A 586 1.34 -7.53 -22.24
CA GLN A 586 1.40 -6.07 -22.29
C GLN A 586 2.64 -5.54 -21.56
N ASN A 587 3.36 -4.65 -22.23
CA ASN A 587 4.51 -3.98 -21.63
C ASN A 587 4.07 -2.71 -20.90
N THR A 588 4.24 -2.68 -19.58
CA THR A 588 4.02 -1.50 -18.74
C THR A 588 5.30 -0.85 -18.24
N ASN A 589 6.48 -1.42 -18.56
CA ASN A 589 7.77 -0.80 -18.27
C ASN A 589 7.96 0.45 -19.13
N SER A 590 8.56 1.48 -18.56
CA SER A 590 8.77 2.78 -19.21
C SER A 590 10.03 3.46 -18.69
N THR A 591 10.72 4.14 -19.60
CA THR A 591 11.84 5.04 -19.25
C THR A 591 11.43 6.51 -19.20
N GLN A 592 10.18 6.84 -19.48
CA GLN A 592 9.69 8.22 -19.66
C GLN A 592 9.62 9.03 -18.35
N THR A 593 9.61 8.35 -17.18
CA THR A 593 9.49 9.02 -15.89
C THR A 593 10.84 9.37 -15.29
N PHE A 594 10.86 10.41 -14.47
CA PHE A 594 12.02 10.75 -13.66
C PHE A 594 12.33 9.61 -12.68
N GLN A 595 13.59 9.16 -12.68
CA GLN A 595 13.99 8.05 -11.81
C GLN A 595 14.25 8.54 -10.40
N THR A 596 13.41 8.16 -9.47
CA THR A 596 13.65 8.24 -8.03
C THR A 596 13.88 6.83 -7.49
N ILE A 597 14.79 6.69 -6.53
CA ILE A 597 15.04 5.42 -5.84
C ILE A 597 14.81 5.64 -4.35
N GLY A 598 14.14 4.69 -3.71
CA GLY A 598 13.84 4.74 -2.28
C GLY A 598 14.09 3.42 -1.58
N GLY A 599 14.15 3.45 -0.25
CA GLY A 599 14.35 2.25 0.56
C GLY A 599 15.62 1.48 0.18
N ALA A 600 15.53 0.16 0.22
CA ALA A 600 16.61 -0.73 -0.20
C ALA A 600 16.39 -1.23 -1.64
N SER A 601 16.15 -0.30 -2.61
CA SER A 601 15.92 -0.68 -4.01
C SER A 601 17.14 -1.39 -4.62
N GLU A 602 16.87 -2.39 -5.46
CA GLU A 602 17.84 -3.13 -6.26
C GLU A 602 18.56 -2.25 -7.28
N ILE A 603 17.95 -1.16 -7.72
CA ILE A 603 18.54 -0.25 -8.73
C ILE A 603 19.86 0.36 -8.23
N TYR A 604 20.05 0.51 -6.92
CA TYR A 604 21.31 0.94 -6.34
C TYR A 604 22.51 0.06 -6.73
N LEU A 605 22.25 -1.22 -7.06
CA LEU A 605 23.30 -2.15 -7.48
C LEU A 605 23.98 -1.73 -8.80
N ALA A 606 23.31 -0.94 -9.63
CA ALA A 606 23.93 -0.35 -10.82
C ALA A 606 25.11 0.55 -10.44
N LEU A 607 25.02 1.30 -9.32
CA LEU A 607 26.13 2.09 -8.80
C LEU A 607 27.29 1.23 -8.24
N ALA A 608 27.04 -0.05 -7.95
CA ALA A 608 28.04 -1.03 -7.55
C ALA A 608 28.61 -1.83 -8.74
N GLY A 609 28.25 -1.49 -9.97
CA GLY A 609 28.78 -2.10 -11.20
C GLY A 609 28.05 -3.35 -11.68
N TYR A 610 26.80 -3.56 -11.27
CA TYR A 610 25.93 -4.62 -11.77
C TYR A 610 25.03 -4.11 -12.91
N ALA A 611 24.73 -4.96 -13.87
CA ALA A 611 23.53 -4.80 -14.67
C ALA A 611 22.33 -5.25 -13.85
N VAL A 612 21.25 -4.46 -13.87
CA VAL A 612 20.01 -4.80 -13.15
C VAL A 612 18.89 -4.96 -14.15
N LEU A 613 18.28 -6.16 -14.18
CA LEU A 613 17.05 -6.44 -14.92
C LEU A 613 15.89 -6.24 -13.94
N ASP A 614 15.38 -5.02 -13.89
CA ASP A 614 14.34 -4.63 -12.95
C ASP A 614 12.96 -4.84 -13.54
N ASN A 615 12.00 -5.17 -12.66
CA ASN A 615 10.61 -5.47 -13.04
C ASN A 615 10.54 -6.47 -14.20
N ALA A 616 11.39 -7.51 -14.14
CA ALA A 616 11.39 -8.56 -15.15
C ALA A 616 10.05 -9.29 -15.15
N SER A 617 9.34 -9.25 -16.28
CA SER A 617 8.01 -9.87 -16.40
C SER A 617 8.12 -11.40 -16.28
N ILE A 618 7.43 -11.95 -15.29
CA ILE A 618 7.29 -13.41 -15.08
C ILE A 618 5.81 -13.73 -14.85
N PRO A 619 4.98 -13.64 -15.90
CA PRO A 619 3.55 -13.94 -15.78
C PRO A 619 3.30 -15.44 -15.68
N ILE A 620 2.36 -15.80 -14.81
CA ILE A 620 1.79 -17.13 -14.69
C ILE A 620 0.44 -17.08 -15.41
N VAL A 621 0.36 -17.70 -16.57
CA VAL A 621 -0.82 -17.64 -17.45
C VAL A 621 -1.59 -18.94 -17.39
N GLY A 622 -2.89 -18.88 -17.14
CA GLY A 622 -3.77 -20.04 -17.10
C GLY A 622 -5.18 -19.70 -16.61
N ASP A 623 -6.02 -20.70 -16.49
CA ASP A 623 -7.35 -20.55 -15.91
C ASP A 623 -7.27 -19.97 -14.49
N SER A 624 -8.24 -19.13 -14.11
CA SER A 624 -8.24 -18.40 -12.84
C SER A 624 -8.20 -19.29 -11.58
N LEU A 625 -8.59 -20.57 -11.69
CA LEU A 625 -8.57 -21.54 -10.61
C LEU A 625 -7.34 -22.46 -10.63
N THR A 626 -6.70 -22.67 -11.79
CA THR A 626 -5.67 -23.68 -11.99
C THR A 626 -4.35 -23.15 -12.56
N ALA A 627 -4.21 -21.84 -12.79
CA ALA A 627 -2.99 -21.24 -13.34
C ALA A 627 -1.74 -21.65 -12.56
N ASN A 628 -1.85 -21.79 -11.24
CA ASN A 628 -0.74 -22.15 -10.37
C ASN A 628 -0.29 -23.62 -10.49
N ASP A 629 -1.04 -24.52 -11.15
CA ASP A 629 -0.64 -25.92 -11.36
C ASP A 629 0.67 -26.01 -12.18
N THR A 630 0.94 -24.98 -13.02
CA THR A 630 2.16 -24.83 -13.82
C THR A 630 3.06 -23.68 -13.34
N TYR A 631 2.90 -23.23 -12.09
CA TYR A 631 3.64 -22.08 -11.55
C TYR A 631 5.15 -22.23 -11.69
N VAL A 632 5.72 -23.34 -11.23
CA VAL A 632 7.18 -23.57 -11.21
C VAL A 632 7.75 -23.59 -12.63
N GLU A 633 7.08 -24.28 -13.55
CA GLU A 633 7.51 -24.40 -14.94
C GLU A 633 7.51 -23.04 -15.64
N GLN A 634 6.44 -22.26 -15.48
CA GLN A 634 6.33 -20.93 -16.08
C GLN A 634 7.33 -19.96 -15.44
N LEU A 635 7.55 -20.06 -14.13
CA LEU A 635 8.52 -19.28 -13.41
C LEU A 635 9.94 -19.45 -13.97
N VAL A 636 10.39 -20.70 -14.09
CA VAL A 636 11.72 -21.04 -14.63
C VAL A 636 11.85 -20.60 -16.09
N ALA A 637 10.82 -20.82 -16.91
CA ALA A 637 10.82 -20.41 -18.32
C ALA A 637 10.91 -18.88 -18.48
N GLY A 638 10.17 -18.12 -17.66
CA GLY A 638 10.23 -16.66 -17.66
C GLY A 638 11.60 -16.10 -17.26
N ALA A 639 12.15 -16.62 -16.16
CA ALA A 639 13.48 -16.24 -15.68
C ALA A 639 14.58 -16.57 -16.71
N LYS A 640 14.52 -17.76 -17.32
CA LYS A 640 15.46 -18.17 -18.39
C LYS A 640 15.39 -17.21 -19.59
N ALA A 641 14.19 -16.87 -20.05
CA ALA A 641 14.01 -15.98 -21.19
C ALA A 641 14.59 -14.57 -20.93
N ALA A 642 14.46 -14.04 -19.70
CA ALA A 642 15.06 -12.76 -19.32
C ALA A 642 16.60 -12.81 -19.38
N ILE A 643 17.19 -13.88 -18.85
CA ILE A 643 18.66 -14.08 -18.86
C ILE A 643 19.15 -14.24 -20.30
N ASP A 644 18.52 -15.11 -21.08
CA ASP A 644 18.92 -15.37 -22.48
C ASP A 644 18.91 -14.07 -23.30
N LYS A 645 17.88 -13.23 -23.10
CA LYS A 645 17.80 -11.93 -23.79
C LYS A 645 18.92 -10.96 -23.37
N ALA A 646 19.24 -10.89 -22.09
CA ALA A 646 20.32 -10.03 -21.60
C ALA A 646 21.72 -10.53 -22.02
N VAL A 647 21.88 -11.86 -22.19
CA VAL A 647 23.09 -12.47 -22.78
C VAL A 647 23.20 -12.18 -24.28
N GLU A 648 22.09 -12.29 -25.02
CA GLU A 648 21.97 -11.92 -26.44
C GLU A 648 22.39 -10.46 -26.67
N LEU A 649 21.98 -9.54 -25.81
CA LEU A 649 22.36 -8.14 -25.85
C LEU A 649 23.85 -7.89 -25.54
N GLY A 650 24.62 -8.93 -25.13
CA GLY A 650 26.02 -8.78 -24.77
C GLY A 650 26.28 -8.13 -23.42
N VAL A 651 25.22 -7.92 -22.61
CA VAL A 651 25.28 -7.24 -21.31
C VAL A 651 25.60 -8.21 -20.19
N THR A 652 24.97 -9.38 -20.18
CA THR A 652 25.04 -10.34 -19.07
C THR A 652 26.12 -11.37 -19.27
N ASP A 653 26.94 -11.60 -18.24
CA ASP A 653 27.76 -12.79 -18.13
C ASP A 653 26.90 -13.94 -17.58
N PRO A 654 26.61 -15.00 -18.37
CA PRO A 654 25.72 -16.08 -17.96
C PRO A 654 26.22 -16.84 -16.73
N GLU A 655 27.53 -16.80 -16.44
CA GLU A 655 28.13 -17.41 -15.26
C GLU A 655 28.02 -16.51 -14.01
N ARG A 656 27.54 -15.28 -14.11
CA ARG A 656 27.48 -14.29 -13.02
C ARG A 656 26.11 -13.65 -12.89
N VAL A 657 25.05 -14.49 -12.79
CA VAL A 657 23.67 -14.03 -12.65
C VAL A 657 23.14 -14.35 -11.25
N ALA A 658 22.53 -13.39 -10.61
CA ALA A 658 21.78 -13.56 -9.37
C ALA A 658 20.32 -13.16 -9.55
N VAL A 659 19.46 -13.61 -8.62
CA VAL A 659 18.04 -13.27 -8.59
C VAL A 659 17.64 -12.74 -7.22
N GLY A 660 16.66 -11.84 -7.21
CA GLY A 660 16.07 -11.38 -5.95
C GLY A 660 14.64 -10.93 -6.11
N GLY A 661 14.02 -10.71 -4.96
CA GLY A 661 12.67 -10.21 -4.87
C GLY A 661 12.25 -9.94 -3.44
N HIS A 662 11.15 -9.23 -3.31
CA HIS A 662 10.51 -8.93 -2.04
C HIS A 662 9.14 -9.62 -1.99
N SER A 663 8.69 -10.07 -0.80
CA SER A 663 7.37 -10.66 -0.63
C SER A 663 7.17 -11.89 -1.55
N TYR A 664 6.22 -11.84 -2.47
CA TYR A 664 6.00 -12.90 -3.47
C TYR A 664 7.19 -13.05 -4.44
N GLY A 665 7.97 -11.96 -4.66
CA GLY A 665 9.26 -12.03 -5.37
C GLY A 665 10.33 -12.77 -4.58
N ALA A 666 10.34 -12.73 -3.26
CA ALA A 666 11.23 -13.53 -2.43
C ALA A 666 10.85 -15.02 -2.47
N PHE A 667 9.56 -15.32 -2.46
CA PHE A 667 9.05 -16.68 -2.70
C PHE A 667 9.46 -17.20 -4.08
N MET A 668 9.34 -16.38 -5.12
CA MET A 668 9.88 -16.66 -6.45
C MET A 668 11.38 -16.98 -6.40
N THR A 669 12.16 -16.13 -5.75
CA THR A 669 13.62 -16.30 -5.64
C THR A 669 14.00 -17.66 -5.08
N ALA A 670 13.39 -18.06 -3.96
CA ALA A 670 13.65 -19.35 -3.33
C ALA A 670 13.23 -20.54 -4.23
N ASN A 671 12.09 -20.43 -4.94
CA ASN A 671 11.64 -21.44 -5.90
C ASN A 671 12.61 -21.57 -7.09
N LEU A 672 13.09 -20.45 -7.63
CA LEU A 672 14.06 -20.45 -8.73
C LEU A 672 15.37 -21.16 -8.35
N LEU A 673 15.87 -20.95 -7.12
CA LEU A 673 17.05 -21.64 -6.61
C LEU A 673 16.78 -23.14 -6.34
N ALA A 674 15.58 -23.49 -5.91
CA ALA A 674 15.19 -24.89 -5.65
C ALA A 674 15.00 -25.69 -6.93
N HIS A 675 14.46 -25.08 -8.00
CA HIS A 675 14.01 -25.78 -9.20
C HIS A 675 14.82 -25.48 -10.46
N SER A 676 15.89 -24.68 -10.37
CA SER A 676 16.75 -24.38 -11.52
C SER A 676 18.23 -24.25 -11.13
N LYS A 677 19.10 -24.13 -12.14
CA LYS A 677 20.54 -23.82 -11.99
C LYS A 677 20.90 -22.52 -12.73
N LEU A 678 19.92 -21.65 -12.95
CA LEU A 678 20.10 -20.41 -13.70
C LEU A 678 20.94 -19.37 -12.95
N PHE A 679 20.95 -19.42 -11.62
CA PHE A 679 21.50 -18.37 -10.77
C PHE A 679 22.67 -18.86 -9.92
N ARG A 680 23.57 -17.94 -9.56
CA ARG A 680 24.73 -18.17 -8.68
C ARG A 680 24.44 -17.82 -7.22
N ALA A 681 23.44 -16.96 -6.98
CA ALA A 681 23.01 -16.56 -5.66
C ALA A 681 21.58 -16.00 -5.70
N GLY A 682 20.92 -15.97 -4.55
CA GLY A 682 19.62 -15.32 -4.36
C GLY A 682 19.62 -14.33 -3.22
N ILE A 683 18.72 -13.33 -3.32
CA ILE A 683 18.36 -12.38 -2.26
C ILE A 683 16.85 -12.39 -2.10
N ALA A 684 16.35 -12.88 -0.97
CA ALA A 684 14.93 -13.02 -0.70
C ALA A 684 14.53 -12.17 0.51
N ARG A 685 13.68 -11.16 0.30
CA ARG A 685 13.27 -10.22 1.35
C ARG A 685 11.80 -10.44 1.73
N SER A 686 11.53 -10.68 3.02
CA SER A 686 10.18 -10.80 3.63
C SER A 686 9.25 -11.75 2.86
N GLY A 687 9.69 -12.98 2.57
CA GLY A 687 8.94 -13.95 1.76
C GLY A 687 8.18 -14.98 2.59
N ALA A 688 7.23 -15.67 1.92
CA ALA A 688 6.50 -16.81 2.46
C ALA A 688 6.94 -18.10 1.76
N TYR A 689 7.75 -18.92 2.40
CA TYR A 689 8.44 -20.05 1.76
C TYR A 689 7.79 -21.42 2.01
N ASN A 690 6.88 -21.48 2.98
CA ASN A 690 6.10 -22.67 3.29
C ASN A 690 4.61 -22.35 3.21
N ARG A 691 3.94 -22.81 2.14
CA ARG A 691 2.54 -22.54 1.88
C ARG A 691 1.58 -23.32 2.78
N THR A 692 2.05 -24.31 3.53
CA THR A 692 1.22 -24.94 4.57
C THR A 692 0.89 -24.00 5.71
N LEU A 693 1.65 -22.90 5.86
CA LEU A 693 1.35 -21.83 6.82
C LEU A 693 0.33 -20.78 6.26
N THR A 694 -0.08 -20.92 5.00
CA THR A 694 -1.15 -20.11 4.39
C THR A 694 -2.23 -21.01 3.78
N PRO A 695 -2.91 -21.87 4.59
CA PRO A 695 -3.69 -22.99 4.06
C PRO A 695 -5.02 -22.61 3.41
N PHE A 696 -5.45 -21.36 3.51
CA PHE A 696 -6.70 -20.87 2.93
C PHE A 696 -6.50 -20.00 1.67
N GLY A 697 -5.40 -20.19 0.97
CA GLY A 697 -5.07 -19.47 -0.26
C GLY A 697 -3.95 -18.45 -0.09
N PHE A 698 -3.41 -18.01 -1.21
CA PHE A 698 -2.37 -16.97 -1.30
C PHE A 698 -2.36 -16.39 -2.71
N GLN A 699 -2.11 -15.10 -2.84
CA GLN A 699 -2.20 -14.38 -4.10
C GLN A 699 -3.55 -14.66 -4.80
N ASN A 700 -3.55 -15.20 -6.02
CA ASN A 700 -4.75 -15.60 -6.73
C ASN A 700 -5.14 -17.08 -6.53
N GLU A 701 -4.39 -17.87 -5.76
CA GLU A 701 -4.80 -19.23 -5.40
C GLU A 701 -5.96 -19.21 -4.41
N ARG A 702 -7.06 -19.86 -4.75
CA ARG A 702 -8.29 -19.90 -3.96
C ARG A 702 -8.62 -21.28 -3.40
N ARG A 703 -7.99 -22.33 -3.94
CA ARG A 703 -8.10 -23.67 -3.36
C ARG A 703 -7.38 -23.69 -2.02
N THR A 704 -8.03 -24.26 -1.04
CA THR A 704 -7.39 -24.46 0.28
C THR A 704 -6.33 -25.56 0.19
N TYR A 705 -5.44 -25.63 1.19
CA TYR A 705 -4.43 -26.68 1.30
C TYR A 705 -5.05 -28.08 1.15
N TRP A 706 -6.19 -28.33 1.79
CA TRP A 706 -6.86 -29.64 1.73
C TRP A 706 -7.50 -29.95 0.38
N GLN A 707 -7.80 -28.96 -0.42
CA GLN A 707 -8.31 -29.12 -1.79
C GLN A 707 -7.19 -29.31 -2.82
N ALA A 708 -5.95 -28.83 -2.53
CA ALA A 708 -4.83 -28.83 -3.46
C ALA A 708 -3.49 -29.11 -2.77
N THR A 709 -3.40 -30.13 -1.91
CA THR A 709 -2.23 -30.46 -1.07
C THR A 709 -0.94 -30.59 -1.89
N ASP A 710 -1.01 -31.25 -3.05
CA ASP A 710 0.17 -31.46 -3.91
C ASP A 710 0.67 -30.13 -4.49
N LEU A 711 -0.24 -29.21 -4.86
CA LEU A 711 0.11 -27.88 -5.33
C LEU A 711 0.83 -27.07 -4.24
N TYR A 712 0.28 -27.06 -3.03
CA TYR A 712 0.88 -26.34 -1.91
C TYR A 712 2.29 -26.86 -1.58
N THR A 713 2.49 -28.16 -1.69
CA THR A 713 3.81 -28.79 -1.52
C THR A 713 4.75 -28.40 -2.67
N LYS A 714 4.29 -28.54 -3.92
CA LYS A 714 5.06 -28.21 -5.13
C LYS A 714 5.51 -26.74 -5.14
N MET A 715 4.64 -25.83 -4.74
CA MET A 715 4.96 -24.41 -4.71
C MET A 715 5.79 -23.99 -3.49
N SER A 716 5.93 -24.82 -2.44
CA SER A 716 6.70 -24.47 -1.24
C SER A 716 8.19 -24.72 -1.41
N PRO A 717 9.05 -23.70 -1.60
CA PRO A 717 10.51 -23.93 -1.70
C PRO A 717 11.09 -24.53 -0.42
N PHE A 718 10.42 -24.40 0.72
CA PHE A 718 10.78 -25.09 1.96
C PHE A 718 10.83 -26.62 1.79
N ALA A 719 9.89 -27.20 1.03
CA ALA A 719 9.85 -28.64 0.75
C ALA A 719 11.03 -29.13 -0.11
N TYR A 720 11.75 -28.22 -0.74
CA TYR A 720 12.90 -28.48 -1.61
C TYR A 720 14.18 -27.80 -1.09
N ALA A 721 14.26 -27.52 0.20
CA ALA A 721 15.42 -26.85 0.80
C ALA A 721 16.74 -27.63 0.60
N ASP A 722 16.67 -28.97 0.44
CA ASP A 722 17.78 -29.84 0.10
C ASP A 722 18.29 -29.64 -1.35
N LYS A 723 17.51 -29.00 -2.22
CA LYS A 723 17.88 -28.69 -3.61
C LYS A 723 18.46 -27.28 -3.76
N ILE A 724 18.33 -26.42 -2.74
CA ILE A 724 18.88 -25.08 -2.74
C ILE A 724 20.39 -25.18 -2.47
N ALA A 725 21.16 -25.39 -3.54
CA ALA A 725 22.62 -25.50 -3.45
C ALA A 725 23.34 -24.16 -3.60
N ASP A 726 22.72 -23.21 -4.29
CA ASP A 726 23.29 -21.87 -4.50
C ASP A 726 23.03 -20.96 -3.28
N PRO A 727 23.97 -20.05 -2.93
CA PRO A 727 23.87 -19.19 -1.75
C PRO A 727 22.61 -18.32 -1.71
N LEU A 728 21.90 -18.30 -0.56
CA LEU A 728 20.68 -17.52 -0.36
C LEU A 728 20.82 -16.55 0.82
N LEU A 729 20.66 -15.23 0.54
CA LEU A 729 20.50 -14.19 1.55
C LEU A 729 19.01 -14.01 1.85
N LEU A 730 18.63 -14.23 3.09
CA LEU A 730 17.30 -14.00 3.63
C LEU A 730 17.31 -12.71 4.47
N ILE A 731 16.44 -11.77 4.20
CA ILE A 731 16.28 -10.54 4.99
C ILE A 731 14.81 -10.42 5.39
N HIS A 732 14.52 -10.10 6.67
CA HIS A 732 13.15 -10.05 7.15
C HIS A 732 12.97 -9.04 8.26
N GLY A 733 11.86 -8.29 8.26
CA GLY A 733 11.46 -7.43 9.35
C GLY A 733 10.94 -8.25 10.54
N MET A 734 11.43 -8.00 11.76
CA MET A 734 11.06 -8.80 12.93
C MET A 734 9.61 -8.59 13.39
N VAL A 735 8.97 -7.52 12.93
CA VAL A 735 7.55 -7.24 13.22
C VAL A 735 6.72 -7.24 11.93
N ASP A 736 7.08 -8.08 10.96
CA ASP A 736 6.31 -8.25 9.72
C ASP A 736 4.90 -8.78 10.05
N ASP A 737 3.88 -8.01 9.70
CA ASP A 737 2.45 -8.28 9.92
C ASP A 737 1.69 -8.59 8.63
N ASN A 738 2.37 -8.62 7.50
CA ASN A 738 1.74 -8.94 6.24
C ASN A 738 1.33 -10.42 6.21
N THR A 739 0.08 -10.67 5.93
CA THR A 739 -0.52 -12.01 5.96
C THR A 739 0.29 -13.05 5.20
N GLY A 740 0.76 -14.06 5.93
CA GLY A 740 1.49 -15.22 5.39
C GLY A 740 3.00 -15.03 5.26
N THR A 741 3.55 -13.81 5.41
CA THR A 741 5.00 -13.53 5.29
C THR A 741 5.69 -13.30 6.64
N PHE A 742 5.20 -13.90 7.72
CA PHE A 742 5.76 -13.69 9.05
C PHE A 742 7.21 -14.13 9.17
N PRO A 743 7.98 -13.59 10.13
CA PRO A 743 9.41 -13.88 10.32
C PRO A 743 9.75 -15.37 10.40
N ILE A 744 8.85 -16.18 10.95
CA ILE A 744 8.98 -17.65 11.04
C ILE A 744 9.27 -18.30 9.67
N GLN A 745 8.77 -17.75 8.58
CA GLN A 745 8.99 -18.23 7.22
C GLN A 745 10.49 -18.23 6.86
N SER A 746 11.15 -17.09 7.08
CA SER A 746 12.61 -16.96 6.81
C SER A 746 13.45 -17.77 7.80
N GLU A 747 13.10 -17.78 9.09
CA GLU A 747 13.80 -18.55 10.10
C GLU A 747 13.81 -20.05 9.79
N ARG A 748 12.66 -20.60 9.37
CA ARG A 748 12.52 -22.02 9.06
C ARG A 748 13.20 -22.41 7.77
N LEU A 749 13.13 -21.58 6.73
CA LEU A 749 13.87 -21.84 5.49
C LEU A 749 15.38 -21.79 5.72
N PHE A 750 15.88 -20.80 6.49
CA PHE A 750 17.29 -20.73 6.87
C PHE A 750 17.76 -22.00 7.60
N ALA A 751 16.98 -22.45 8.59
CA ALA A 751 17.30 -23.67 9.34
C ALA A 751 17.31 -24.91 8.44
N ALA A 752 16.36 -25.01 7.51
CA ALA A 752 16.27 -26.12 6.57
C ALA A 752 17.47 -26.15 5.60
N ILE A 753 17.84 -25.00 5.01
CA ILE A 753 19.02 -24.92 4.11
C ILE A 753 20.28 -25.29 4.87
N LYS A 754 20.49 -24.72 6.08
CA LYS A 754 21.66 -25.05 6.92
C LYS A 754 21.70 -26.52 7.27
N GLY A 755 20.57 -27.12 7.65
CA GLY A 755 20.47 -28.52 8.03
C GLY A 755 20.85 -29.48 6.88
N ASN A 756 20.60 -29.07 5.64
CA ASN A 756 20.96 -29.81 4.43
C ASN A 756 22.35 -29.42 3.87
N GLY A 757 23.15 -28.63 4.60
CA GLY A 757 24.53 -28.28 4.20
C GLY A 757 24.60 -27.12 3.17
N GLY A 758 23.51 -26.45 2.86
CA GLY A 758 23.48 -25.31 1.94
C GLY A 758 24.08 -24.04 2.57
N THR A 759 24.39 -23.06 1.71
CA THR A 759 24.91 -21.74 2.13
C THR A 759 23.78 -20.75 2.23
N ALA A 760 23.52 -20.24 3.44
CA ALA A 760 22.52 -19.22 3.66
C ALA A 760 22.99 -18.18 4.69
N ARG A 761 22.46 -16.97 4.59
CA ARG A 761 22.60 -15.89 5.58
C ARG A 761 21.20 -15.36 5.92
N LEU A 762 20.91 -15.17 7.20
CA LEU A 762 19.64 -14.60 7.68
C LEU A 762 19.95 -13.28 8.38
N VAL A 763 19.29 -12.22 7.93
CA VAL A 763 19.35 -10.86 8.51
C VAL A 763 17.95 -10.50 9.00
N MET A 764 17.79 -10.41 10.31
CA MET A 764 16.53 -10.02 10.95
C MET A 764 16.61 -8.55 11.36
N LEU A 765 15.70 -7.73 10.88
CA LEU A 765 15.67 -6.28 11.07
C LEU A 765 14.75 -5.92 12.26
N PRO A 766 15.29 -5.48 13.41
CA PRO A 766 14.48 -5.10 14.56
C PRO A 766 13.52 -3.94 14.21
N ASN A 767 12.29 -4.02 14.72
CA ASN A 767 11.23 -3.02 14.57
C ASN A 767 10.78 -2.73 13.13
N GLU A 768 11.26 -3.48 12.15
CA GLU A 768 10.81 -3.37 10.75
C GLU A 768 9.62 -4.29 10.49
N SER A 769 8.64 -3.74 9.76
CA SER A 769 7.48 -4.46 9.24
C SER A 769 7.79 -5.12 7.88
N HIS A 770 6.75 -5.40 7.10
CA HIS A 770 6.89 -5.99 5.77
C HIS A 770 7.72 -5.12 4.82
N GLY A 771 7.46 -3.79 4.81
CA GLY A 771 8.28 -2.79 4.12
C GLY A 771 9.25 -2.12 5.11
N TYR A 772 10.53 -2.04 4.76
CA TYR A 772 11.54 -1.47 5.64
C TYR A 772 11.54 0.06 5.56
N LEU A 773 11.37 0.73 6.70
CA LEU A 773 11.24 2.18 6.79
C LEU A 773 12.50 2.85 7.35
N GLY A 774 13.17 2.21 8.31
CA GLY A 774 14.29 2.82 9.06
C GLY A 774 15.47 3.12 8.20
N GLN A 775 16.07 4.29 8.47
CA GLN A 775 17.25 4.75 7.74
C GLN A 775 18.41 3.75 7.86
N GLU A 776 18.71 3.30 9.07
CA GLU A 776 19.80 2.38 9.34
C GLU A 776 19.51 0.97 8.84
N SER A 777 18.26 0.55 8.91
CA SER A 777 17.80 -0.74 8.39
C SER A 777 18.00 -0.84 6.88
N ASN A 778 17.50 0.14 6.12
CA ASN A 778 17.64 0.16 4.66
C ASN A 778 19.12 0.27 4.22
N ALA A 779 19.91 1.09 4.91
CA ALA A 779 21.35 1.18 4.63
C ALA A 779 22.04 -0.18 4.86
N THR A 780 21.69 -0.88 5.94
CA THR A 780 22.22 -2.22 6.23
C THR A 780 21.77 -3.23 5.17
N VAL A 781 20.52 -3.21 4.74
CA VAL A 781 20.03 -4.08 3.66
C VAL A 781 20.84 -3.87 2.38
N LEU A 782 21.08 -2.61 1.98
CA LEU A 782 21.88 -2.30 0.80
C LEU A 782 23.34 -2.80 0.95
N ALA A 783 23.95 -2.64 2.11
CA ALA A 783 25.29 -3.16 2.38
C ALA A 783 25.35 -4.68 2.31
N GLU A 784 24.39 -5.38 2.90
CA GLU A 784 24.26 -6.85 2.86
C GLU A 784 24.05 -7.37 1.44
N MET A 785 23.23 -6.68 0.64
CA MET A 785 22.98 -7.05 -0.77
C MET A 785 24.27 -6.93 -1.59
N VAL A 786 24.99 -5.81 -1.47
CA VAL A 786 26.26 -5.62 -2.22
C VAL A 786 27.30 -6.66 -1.81
N ASP A 787 27.52 -6.85 -0.52
CA ASP A 787 28.52 -7.81 -0.02
C ASP A 787 28.20 -9.25 -0.45
N TRP A 788 26.91 -9.64 -0.41
CA TRP A 788 26.48 -10.96 -0.82
C TRP A 788 26.73 -11.20 -2.31
N LEU A 789 26.36 -10.24 -3.13
CA LEU A 789 26.55 -10.31 -4.57
C LEU A 789 28.02 -10.20 -4.97
N ASP A 790 28.81 -9.36 -4.33
CA ASP A 790 30.26 -9.25 -4.58
C ASP A 790 30.95 -10.60 -4.28
N ARG A 791 30.58 -11.25 -3.18
CA ARG A 791 31.15 -12.53 -2.77
C ARG A 791 30.79 -13.69 -3.67
N PHE A 792 29.50 -13.83 -4.03
CA PHE A 792 28.99 -15.05 -4.66
C PHE A 792 28.71 -14.92 -6.17
N VAL A 793 28.76 -13.70 -6.71
CA VAL A 793 28.45 -13.43 -8.13
C VAL A 793 29.60 -12.72 -8.81
N LYS A 794 29.94 -11.48 -8.37
CA LYS A 794 30.90 -10.61 -9.07
C LYS A 794 32.31 -11.17 -9.01
N ASN A 795 32.77 -11.58 -7.83
CA ASN A 795 34.11 -12.08 -7.57
C ASN A 795 34.16 -13.61 -7.39
N ALA A 796 33.08 -14.32 -7.70
CA ALA A 796 33.02 -15.76 -7.56
C ALA A 796 33.92 -16.46 -8.58
N ALA A 797 34.59 -17.53 -8.15
CA ALA A 797 35.30 -18.45 -9.07
C ALA A 797 34.30 -19.06 -10.06
N PRO A 798 34.74 -19.44 -11.29
CA PRO A 798 33.90 -20.18 -12.22
C PRO A 798 33.29 -21.42 -11.57
N ARG A 799 32.07 -21.78 -11.98
CA ARG A 799 31.46 -23.06 -11.53
C ARG A 799 32.37 -24.23 -11.90
N LYS A 800 32.62 -25.11 -10.95
CA LYS A 800 33.18 -26.43 -11.30
C LYS A 800 32.05 -27.21 -11.94
N ILE A 801 32.17 -27.46 -13.24
CA ILE A 801 31.25 -28.30 -14.03
C ILE A 801 31.32 -29.72 -13.54
#